data_b8b87304a1d2f25e0c3f3050dd1d762a
#
_entry.id   b8b87304a1d2f25e0c3f3050dd1d762a
#
_cell.length_a   1.000
_cell.length_b   1.000
_cell.length_c   1.000
_cell.angle_alpha   90.00
_cell.angle_beta   90.00
_cell.angle_gamma   90.00
#
_symmetry.space_group_name_H-M   'P 1'
#
loop_
_entity.id
_entity.type
_entity.pdbx_description
1 polymer ?
#
loop_
_entity_poly.entity_id
_entity_poly.type
_entity_poly.pdbx_seq_one_letter_code
_entity_poly.pdbx_strand_id
1 'polypeptide(L)'
;MKIYAKKLSLIFIFLVLSWQQAVAETSLLRQVSTTSTTGNLQIFLRLSALPEATVDTQGKRVDLVLADTIAATSFKPLAGDDKMIKMISRKQSNGLLLSFYFRYPPQHVQLKKMEETRSIMLNIQLGNPLSARYPDLSSRLHGVTLLHRQEIDFTNPIYGSTYGTDWKLFIRRYESPVSIRPRFLLTMPPFPMAAAILPKVSVPDWLGEKNVLLSRQKAWLQIADNIKNQLENEGNESYRKRLLLTYGECLVRAGKYEEPYKLLQQIALTYPDSPLAVYGDILFVYVIARHEDPYIAAINIKKYISEKYLDSNNPLLPRLNIFAAELSMETGRVKEAEKILSRDDIAYPRDADLLRLLRQADTYYLSADSIKALVAYDKIDKRATVIDSHPRSLAQFCDTLYTHQRYADAVKKYQVLVKLLSGDELQPTAMFRLAASRLKNGEKWIKTIPLLTQIQTAFPGSVGDYRAGIKLTDIKFLRKIMTPEQAASSYGQIGMQANRKQLREEALVKEAMVDALAGKRETSITLAMKILRDFRHGLLTTETKALIISQLPSVIKEMIKKGKYVDALVLAKQNRRFFARGWLETELLFDLAHAYEQLGAYDRAGRVYQYILDVATGREQEKAYVPMIKALYNTGRFDLVEDYGNQYFSRFPNSPARAEVYLLRVKALEKAGDTKAALRLLEEAHRPTNPDIEKTAARLFFNQGRWQKVITLLTDKKRLSWTGAERDYLLAESLFQAKQFAKAIPVFSRLTQEDPYEDQAMFRLAEIYEKTGKREKALNRFRQLTEKGKDARWKKLAEEEIKIMQLGINNSPADDQKK
;
A
#
# COMPACT_ATOMS: atom_id res chain seq x y z
N MET A 1 27.31 -7.35 -80.35
CA MET A 1 27.51 -7.98 -79.00
C MET A 1 28.16 -7.08 -77.97
N LYS A 2 28.85 -5.97 -78.26
CA LYS A 2 29.47 -5.08 -77.24
C LYS A 2 28.55 -4.00 -76.61
N ILE A 3 27.40 -3.77 -77.19
CA ILE A 3 26.46 -2.74 -76.65
C ILE A 3 25.47 -3.33 -75.64
N TYR A 4 25.16 -4.64 -75.69
CA TYR A 4 24.31 -5.31 -74.80
C TYR A 4 24.97 -5.64 -73.43
N ALA A 5 26.29 -5.82 -73.39
CA ALA A 5 27.05 -6.09 -72.19
C ALA A 5 27.14 -4.87 -71.23
N LYS A 6 27.20 -3.64 -71.82
CA LYS A 6 27.21 -2.41 -70.99
C LYS A 6 25.87 -2.02 -70.36
N LYS A 7 24.75 -2.42 -70.95
CA LYS A 7 23.42 -2.19 -70.41
C LYS A 7 23.05 -3.21 -69.27
N LEU A 8 23.55 -4.44 -69.41
CA LEU A 8 23.36 -5.42 -68.32
C LEU A 8 24.23 -5.07 -67.07
N SER A 9 25.44 -4.54 -67.28
CA SER A 9 26.30 -4.13 -66.15
C SER A 9 25.74 -2.91 -65.37
N LEU A 10 25.08 -1.96 -66.07
CA LEU A 10 24.43 -0.81 -65.40
C LEU A 10 23.15 -1.20 -64.60
N ILE A 11 22.38 -2.16 -65.14
CA ILE A 11 21.17 -2.68 -64.42
C ILE A 11 21.57 -3.52 -63.21
N PHE A 12 22.71 -4.25 -63.26
CA PHE A 12 23.20 -4.98 -62.11
C PHE A 12 23.79 -4.06 -61.03
N ILE A 13 24.40 -2.96 -61.40
CA ILE A 13 24.90 -1.93 -60.45
C ILE A 13 23.71 -1.16 -59.82
N PHE A 14 22.64 -0.89 -60.57
CA PHE A 14 21.40 -0.28 -60.02
C PHE A 14 20.60 -1.26 -59.15
N LEU A 15 20.61 -2.56 -59.43
CA LEU A 15 19.96 -3.59 -58.58
C LEU A 15 20.77 -3.91 -57.32
N VAL A 16 22.11 -3.76 -57.33
CA VAL A 16 22.95 -3.92 -56.13
C VAL A 16 22.92 -2.66 -55.24
N LEU A 17 22.69 -1.49 -55.83
CA LEU A 17 22.51 -0.24 -55.07
C LEU A 17 21.11 -0.04 -54.51
N SER A 18 20.10 -0.78 -54.97
CA SER A 18 18.75 -0.77 -54.39
C SER A 18 18.52 -1.83 -53.31
N TRP A 19 19.52 -2.66 -52.97
CA TRP A 19 19.50 -3.66 -51.90
C TRP A 19 20.41 -3.31 -50.71
N GLN A 20 20.84 -2.08 -50.58
CA GLN A 20 21.14 -1.55 -49.29
C GLN A 20 19.80 -1.17 -48.59
N GLN A 21 19.00 -2.17 -48.25
CA GLN A 21 18.10 -2.04 -47.12
C GLN A 21 18.99 -1.59 -45.95
N ALA A 22 18.80 -0.35 -45.55
CA ALA A 22 19.38 0.14 -44.31
C ALA A 22 18.96 -0.87 -43.22
N VAL A 23 19.87 -1.71 -42.78
CA VAL A 23 19.71 -2.45 -41.56
C VAL A 23 19.50 -1.36 -40.52
N ALA A 24 18.27 -1.20 -40.06
CA ALA A 24 17.93 -0.21 -39.08
C ALA A 24 18.82 -0.51 -37.86
N GLU A 25 19.79 0.37 -37.62
CA GLU A 25 20.75 0.20 -36.55
C GLU A 25 19.97 0.24 -35.25
N THR A 26 19.88 -0.87 -34.52
CA THR A 26 19.10 -0.99 -33.27
C THR A 26 19.60 0.08 -32.32
N SER A 27 18.73 1.03 -31.97
CA SER A 27 19.07 2.10 -31.05
C SER A 27 19.18 1.58 -29.60
N LEU A 28 20.16 2.10 -28.85
CA LEU A 28 20.37 1.78 -27.43
C LEU A 28 19.98 2.95 -26.56
N LEU A 29 18.97 2.77 -25.68
CA LEU A 29 18.66 3.74 -24.64
C LEU A 29 19.70 3.63 -23.52
N ARG A 30 20.57 4.65 -23.38
CA ARG A 30 21.69 4.66 -22.42
C ARG A 30 21.31 5.27 -21.09
N GLN A 31 20.58 6.39 -21.12
CA GLN A 31 20.27 7.16 -19.91
C GLN A 31 18.95 7.89 -20.06
N VAL A 32 18.22 8.00 -18.98
CA VAL A 32 17.07 8.90 -18.84
C VAL A 32 17.32 9.82 -17.65
N SER A 33 17.11 11.11 -17.86
CA SER A 33 17.25 12.14 -16.81
C SER A 33 16.07 13.08 -16.87
N THR A 34 15.81 13.79 -15.76
CA THR A 34 14.73 14.77 -15.66
C THR A 34 15.29 16.11 -15.23
N THR A 35 14.72 17.17 -15.81
CA THR A 35 14.90 18.53 -15.35
C THR A 35 13.52 19.14 -15.10
N SER A 36 13.35 19.77 -13.96
CA SER A 36 12.09 20.38 -13.58
C SER A 36 12.25 21.89 -13.67
N THR A 37 11.52 22.50 -14.58
CA THR A 37 11.39 23.95 -14.69
C THR A 37 9.97 24.37 -14.30
N THR A 38 9.75 25.66 -14.20
CA THR A 38 8.50 26.28 -13.76
C THR A 38 7.26 25.71 -14.49
N GLY A 39 6.51 24.81 -13.88
CA GLY A 39 5.30 24.18 -14.45
C GLY A 39 5.54 23.05 -15.45
N ASN A 40 6.77 22.82 -15.90
CA ASN A 40 7.10 21.80 -16.87
C ASN A 40 8.10 20.80 -16.29
N LEU A 41 7.88 19.53 -16.61
CA LEU A 41 8.85 18.45 -16.39
C LEU A 41 9.44 18.10 -17.77
N GLN A 42 10.74 18.19 -17.89
CA GLN A 42 11.45 17.75 -19.07
C GLN A 42 12.14 16.43 -18.80
N ILE A 43 11.87 15.44 -19.63
CA ILE A 43 12.49 14.12 -19.56
C ILE A 43 13.40 13.98 -20.77
N PHE A 44 14.68 13.80 -20.53
CA PHE A 44 15.71 13.62 -21.56
C PHE A 44 16.09 12.15 -21.67
N LEU A 45 15.99 11.59 -22.86
CA LEU A 45 16.41 10.24 -23.20
C LEU A 45 17.66 10.32 -24.07
N ARG A 46 18.78 9.80 -23.61
CA ARG A 46 20.04 9.74 -24.38
C ARG A 46 20.17 8.38 -25.04
N LEU A 47 20.27 8.38 -26.38
CA LEU A 47 20.26 7.18 -27.21
C LEU A 47 21.56 7.08 -28.04
N SER A 48 21.83 5.88 -28.59
CA SER A 48 22.95 5.69 -29.52
C SER A 48 22.64 6.24 -30.92
N ALA A 49 21.38 6.11 -31.38
CA ALA A 49 20.82 6.66 -32.59
C ALA A 49 19.41 7.15 -32.32
N LEU A 50 18.88 8.09 -33.09
CA LEU A 50 17.52 8.61 -32.92
C LEU A 50 16.49 7.66 -33.57
N PRO A 51 15.62 6.99 -32.80
CA PRO A 51 14.58 6.14 -33.35
C PRO A 51 13.34 6.95 -33.77
N GLU A 52 12.43 6.27 -34.46
CA GLU A 52 11.04 6.74 -34.51
C GLU A 52 10.41 6.62 -33.13
N ALA A 53 9.71 7.68 -32.73
CA ALA A 53 9.13 7.78 -31.38
C ALA A 53 7.68 8.30 -31.46
N THR A 54 6.79 7.60 -30.81
CA THR A 54 5.39 8.00 -30.68
C THR A 54 5.01 8.14 -29.22
N VAL A 55 4.15 9.09 -28.91
CA VAL A 55 3.68 9.39 -27.56
C VAL A 55 2.16 9.24 -27.50
N ASP A 56 1.68 8.51 -26.53
CA ASP A 56 0.27 8.41 -26.17
C ASP A 56 0.05 8.81 -24.71
N THR A 57 -1.08 9.46 -24.41
CA THR A 57 -1.40 9.95 -23.08
C THR A 57 -2.75 9.40 -22.61
N GLN A 58 -2.75 8.63 -21.54
CA GLN A 58 -3.93 8.01 -20.95
C GLN A 58 -4.08 8.42 -19.49
N GLY A 59 -4.88 9.45 -19.23
CA GLY A 59 -5.08 9.96 -17.86
C GLY A 59 -3.78 10.42 -17.22
N LYS A 60 -3.29 9.69 -16.23
CA LYS A 60 -2.03 9.99 -15.51
C LYS A 60 -0.82 9.24 -16.09
N ARG A 61 -0.96 8.56 -17.20
CA ARG A 61 0.11 7.80 -17.84
C ARG A 61 0.47 8.39 -19.19
N VAL A 62 1.76 8.51 -19.46
CA VAL A 62 2.32 8.84 -20.76
C VAL A 62 3.16 7.67 -21.23
N ASP A 63 2.80 7.10 -22.37
CA ASP A 63 3.51 6.02 -23.01
C ASP A 63 4.34 6.57 -24.17
N LEU A 64 5.63 6.31 -24.13
CA LEU A 64 6.56 6.60 -25.23
C LEU A 64 7.02 5.28 -25.84
N VAL A 65 6.68 5.07 -27.09
CA VAL A 65 7.16 3.93 -27.87
C VAL A 65 8.35 4.37 -28.74
N LEU A 66 9.46 3.68 -28.59
CA LEU A 66 10.70 3.88 -29.37
C LEU A 66 10.87 2.68 -30.30
N ALA A 67 10.73 2.89 -31.59
CA ALA A 67 10.90 1.83 -32.59
C ALA A 67 12.35 1.35 -32.61
N ASP A 68 12.57 0.08 -32.91
CA ASP A 68 13.89 -0.57 -33.03
C ASP A 68 14.92 -0.18 -31.95
N THR A 69 14.41 -0.05 -30.71
CA THR A 69 15.21 0.38 -29.56
C THR A 69 15.22 -0.69 -28.48
N ILE A 70 16.38 -0.86 -27.83
CA ILE A 70 16.52 -1.70 -26.63
C ILE A 70 17.15 -0.88 -25.49
N ALA A 71 16.89 -1.27 -24.27
CA ALA A 71 17.53 -0.66 -23.10
C ALA A 71 18.95 -1.20 -22.94
N ALA A 72 19.92 -0.32 -22.66
CA ALA A 72 21.28 -0.73 -22.35
C ALA A 72 21.32 -1.50 -21.02
N THR A 73 22.28 -2.40 -20.85
CA THR A 73 22.44 -3.18 -19.61
C THR A 73 22.69 -2.31 -18.36
N SER A 74 23.27 -1.13 -18.54
CA SER A 74 23.51 -0.13 -17.50
C SER A 74 22.31 0.80 -17.24
N PHE A 75 21.22 0.65 -18.02
CA PHE A 75 20.05 1.50 -17.90
C PHE A 75 19.33 1.29 -16.56
N LYS A 76 19.04 2.39 -15.88
CA LYS A 76 18.21 2.40 -14.66
C LYS A 76 16.99 3.28 -14.90
N PRO A 77 15.78 2.77 -14.63
CA PRO A 77 14.57 3.59 -14.67
C PRO A 77 14.67 4.76 -13.70
N LEU A 78 13.98 5.86 -14.03
CA LEU A 78 13.90 7.02 -13.14
C LEU A 78 13.21 6.64 -11.83
N ALA A 79 13.78 7.11 -10.74
CA ALA A 79 13.12 7.06 -9.44
C ALA A 79 11.94 8.05 -9.41
N GLY A 80 10.89 7.70 -8.67
CA GLY A 80 9.76 8.61 -8.47
C GLY A 80 10.14 9.85 -7.66
N ASP A 81 9.47 10.96 -7.95
CA ASP A 81 9.61 12.25 -7.29
C ASP A 81 8.24 12.85 -6.90
N ASP A 82 8.17 14.14 -6.61
CA ASP A 82 6.93 14.84 -6.28
C ASP A 82 5.96 14.99 -7.47
N LYS A 83 6.41 14.82 -8.71
CA LYS A 83 5.64 14.94 -9.94
C LYS A 83 5.37 13.59 -10.61
N MET A 84 6.39 12.75 -10.67
CA MET A 84 6.34 11.45 -11.30
C MET A 84 6.34 10.33 -10.25
N ILE A 85 5.42 9.38 -10.39
CA ILE A 85 5.32 8.24 -9.46
C ILE A 85 6.38 7.21 -9.77
N LYS A 86 6.49 6.81 -11.05
CA LYS A 86 7.50 5.86 -11.55
C LYS A 86 7.60 5.87 -13.07
N MET A 87 8.67 5.30 -13.53
CA MET A 87 8.89 4.92 -14.91
C MET A 87 9.00 3.40 -15.02
N ILE A 88 8.36 2.83 -16.04
CA ILE A 88 8.48 1.40 -16.38
C ILE A 88 9.00 1.29 -17.80
N SER A 89 9.96 0.41 -18.03
CA SER A 89 10.41 0.03 -19.37
C SER A 89 9.98 -1.40 -19.69
N ARG A 90 9.42 -1.61 -20.87
CA ARG A 90 9.01 -2.93 -21.38
C ARG A 90 9.49 -3.12 -22.80
N LYS A 91 10.19 -4.21 -23.05
CA LYS A 91 10.55 -4.61 -24.40
C LYS A 91 9.29 -5.05 -25.16
N GLN A 92 9.12 -4.55 -26.39
CA GLN A 92 8.09 -4.96 -27.36
C GLN A 92 8.73 -5.66 -28.56
N SER A 93 7.91 -6.28 -29.40
CA SER A 93 8.37 -6.94 -30.64
C SER A 93 9.14 -6.00 -31.56
N ASN A 94 8.71 -4.73 -31.66
CA ASN A 94 9.24 -3.71 -32.56
C ASN A 94 9.92 -2.53 -31.82
N GLY A 95 10.46 -2.74 -30.60
CA GLY A 95 11.16 -1.68 -29.90
C GLY A 95 10.99 -1.67 -28.38
N LEU A 96 11.01 -0.49 -27.79
CA LEU A 96 10.97 -0.26 -26.36
C LEU A 96 9.80 0.66 -25.99
N LEU A 97 8.93 0.19 -25.08
CA LEU A 97 7.89 1.01 -24.47
C LEU A 97 8.38 1.55 -23.12
N LEU A 98 8.30 2.87 -22.94
CA LEU A 98 8.53 3.56 -21.68
C LEU A 98 7.23 4.16 -21.19
N SER A 99 6.75 3.71 -20.04
CA SER A 99 5.52 4.23 -19.42
C SER A 99 5.90 5.10 -18.23
N PHE A 100 5.50 6.37 -18.29
CA PHE A 100 5.70 7.34 -17.21
C PHE A 100 4.37 7.56 -16.49
N TYR A 101 4.36 7.35 -15.18
CA TYR A 101 3.18 7.52 -14.35
C TYR A 101 3.30 8.78 -13.50
N PHE A 102 2.33 9.69 -13.62
CA PHE A 102 2.35 10.98 -12.94
C PHE A 102 1.34 11.01 -11.79
N ARG A 103 1.58 11.89 -10.80
CA ARG A 103 0.65 12.07 -9.68
C ARG A 103 -0.63 12.77 -10.11
N TYR A 104 -0.56 13.64 -11.11
CA TYR A 104 -1.67 14.35 -11.72
C TYR A 104 -1.59 14.25 -13.25
N PRO A 105 -2.74 14.34 -13.93
CA PRO A 105 -2.75 14.15 -15.37
C PRO A 105 -1.95 15.25 -16.09
N PRO A 106 -1.09 14.89 -17.06
CA PRO A 106 -0.44 15.84 -17.94
C PRO A 106 -1.48 16.64 -18.73
N GLN A 107 -1.29 17.95 -18.81
CA GLN A 107 -2.14 18.84 -19.60
C GLN A 107 -1.68 18.93 -21.04
N HIS A 108 -0.37 18.88 -21.25
CA HIS A 108 0.23 18.92 -22.57
C HIS A 108 1.52 18.11 -22.56
N VAL A 109 1.71 17.30 -23.61
CA VAL A 109 2.91 16.49 -23.80
C VAL A 109 3.45 16.78 -25.20
N GLN A 110 4.70 17.21 -25.27
CA GLN A 110 5.37 17.51 -26.50
C GLN A 110 6.67 16.73 -26.61
N LEU A 111 6.86 16.03 -27.73
CA LEU A 111 8.07 15.30 -28.04
C LEU A 111 8.94 16.15 -28.97
N LYS A 112 10.24 16.27 -28.62
CA LYS A 112 11.23 16.95 -29.46
C LYS A 112 12.44 16.03 -29.63
N LYS A 113 12.82 15.78 -30.88
CA LYS A 113 14.07 15.09 -31.25
C LYS A 113 15.19 16.11 -31.34
N MET A 114 16.35 15.81 -30.77
CA MET A 114 17.53 16.65 -30.77
C MET A 114 18.67 15.88 -31.46
N GLU A 115 18.93 16.21 -32.72
CA GLU A 115 19.86 15.46 -33.58
C GLU A 115 21.31 15.59 -33.12
N GLU A 116 21.77 16.79 -32.76
CA GLU A 116 23.13 17.06 -32.31
C GLU A 116 23.56 16.23 -31.09
N THR A 117 22.64 16.01 -30.16
CA THR A 117 22.89 15.30 -28.90
C THR A 117 22.40 13.85 -28.91
N ARG A 118 21.82 13.38 -30.00
CA ARG A 118 21.16 12.06 -30.15
C ARG A 118 20.23 11.79 -28.99
N SER A 119 19.38 12.76 -28.65
CA SER A 119 18.47 12.66 -27.53
C SER A 119 17.04 13.02 -27.90
N ILE A 120 16.10 12.42 -27.17
CA ILE A 120 14.69 12.73 -27.24
C ILE A 120 14.33 13.46 -25.95
N MET A 121 13.68 14.61 -26.08
CA MET A 121 13.13 15.36 -24.96
C MET A 121 11.61 15.26 -24.98
N LEU A 122 11.04 14.81 -23.87
CA LEU A 122 9.62 14.96 -23.57
C LEU A 122 9.43 16.20 -22.70
N ASN A 123 8.72 17.17 -23.19
CA ASN A 123 8.30 18.34 -22.43
C ASN A 123 6.85 18.12 -21.97
N ILE A 124 6.67 17.97 -20.67
CA ILE A 124 5.39 17.59 -20.06
C ILE A 124 4.92 18.70 -19.14
N GLN A 125 3.85 19.34 -19.53
CA GLN A 125 3.19 20.32 -18.67
C GLN A 125 2.28 19.59 -17.69
N LEU A 126 2.66 19.58 -16.42
CA LEU A 126 1.96 18.92 -15.34
C LEU A 126 1.16 19.90 -14.51
N GLY A 127 -0.12 19.64 -14.36
CA GLY A 127 -0.99 20.26 -13.37
C GLY A 127 -1.06 21.78 -13.42
N ASN A 128 -1.00 22.39 -12.23
CA ASN A 128 -1.16 23.81 -12.05
C ASN A 128 0.18 24.54 -12.25
N PRO A 129 0.28 25.59 -13.08
CA PRO A 129 1.48 26.41 -13.21
C PRO A 129 2.01 27.01 -11.90
N LEU A 130 1.20 26.96 -10.83
CA LEU A 130 1.60 27.38 -9.48
C LEU A 130 2.58 26.43 -8.79
N SER A 131 2.57 25.14 -9.12
CA SER A 131 3.52 24.14 -8.57
C SER A 131 4.98 24.52 -8.84
N ALA A 132 5.19 25.30 -9.85
CA ALA A 132 6.51 25.78 -10.26
C ALA A 132 7.22 26.66 -9.22
N ARG A 133 6.49 27.34 -8.38
CA ARG A 133 7.06 28.15 -7.29
C ARG A 133 7.48 27.31 -6.10
N TYR A 134 7.08 26.05 -6.10
CA TYR A 134 7.41 25.09 -5.06
C TYR A 134 7.91 23.77 -5.68
N PRO A 135 9.11 23.77 -6.28
CA PRO A 135 9.63 22.62 -7.03
C PRO A 135 9.88 21.38 -6.17
N ASP A 136 10.09 21.56 -4.89
CA ASP A 136 10.30 20.47 -3.94
C ASP A 136 9.23 20.48 -2.85
N LEU A 137 8.05 19.99 -3.21
CA LEU A 137 6.92 19.89 -2.27
C LEU A 137 7.17 18.90 -1.13
N SER A 138 7.94 17.83 -1.37
CA SER A 138 8.16 16.79 -0.39
C SER A 138 9.01 17.25 0.79
N SER A 139 10.04 18.06 0.54
CA SER A 139 10.88 18.63 1.60
C SER A 139 10.16 19.75 2.35
N ARG A 140 9.19 20.39 1.72
CA ARG A 140 8.46 21.55 2.24
C ARG A 140 7.22 21.19 3.05
N LEU A 141 6.61 20.03 2.78
CA LEU A 141 5.48 19.49 3.53
C LEU A 141 5.97 18.69 4.74
N HIS A 142 6.46 19.36 5.77
CA HIS A 142 6.74 18.69 7.03
C HIS A 142 5.47 17.99 7.54
N GLY A 143 5.56 16.69 7.80
CA GLY A 143 4.46 15.89 8.32
C GLY A 143 3.60 15.23 7.24
N VAL A 144 3.46 15.84 6.06
CA VAL A 144 2.77 15.25 4.90
C VAL A 144 3.76 15.20 3.75
N THR A 145 4.50 14.13 3.64
CA THR A 145 5.47 13.90 2.56
C THR A 145 4.83 13.14 1.42
N LEU A 146 5.13 13.58 0.20
CA LEU A 146 4.59 13.02 -1.03
C LEU A 146 5.49 11.98 -1.65
N LEU A 147 6.77 12.03 -1.33
CA LEU A 147 7.75 11.12 -1.89
C LEU A 147 8.06 9.98 -0.93
N HIS A 148 7.93 8.79 -1.46
CA HIS A 148 8.50 7.60 -0.85
C HIS A 148 9.46 6.97 -1.86
N ARG A 149 10.73 6.74 -1.47
CA ARG A 149 11.75 6.14 -2.35
C ARG A 149 11.53 4.64 -2.60
N GLN A 150 10.58 4.00 -1.90
CA GLN A 150 10.27 2.59 -2.07
C GLN A 150 9.28 2.39 -3.22
N GLU A 151 9.23 1.16 -3.75
CA GLU A 151 8.26 0.76 -4.77
C GLU A 151 6.85 1.20 -4.40
N ILE A 152 6.22 1.89 -5.33
CA ILE A 152 4.89 2.42 -5.15
C ILE A 152 3.91 1.36 -5.64
N ASP A 153 3.19 0.78 -4.72
CA ASP A 153 2.01 0.01 -5.02
C ASP A 153 0.88 0.97 -5.42
N PHE A 154 0.41 0.87 -6.67
CA PHE A 154 -0.66 1.72 -7.18
C PHE A 154 -2.03 1.30 -6.71
N THR A 155 -2.16 0.06 -6.25
CA THR A 155 -3.42 -0.45 -5.75
C THR A 155 -3.66 0.12 -4.36
N ASN A 156 -4.74 0.90 -4.20
CA ASN A 156 -5.16 1.30 -2.87
C ASN A 156 -5.47 0.05 -2.05
N PRO A 157 -4.86 -0.16 -0.88
CA PRO A 157 -5.08 -1.36 -0.06
C PRO A 157 -6.54 -1.64 0.27
N ILE A 158 -7.39 -0.60 0.38
CA ILE A 158 -8.83 -0.78 0.60
C ILE A 158 -9.46 -1.54 -0.57
N TYR A 159 -9.10 -1.21 -1.80
CA TYR A 159 -9.62 -1.87 -3.01
C TYR A 159 -8.81 -3.12 -3.37
N GLY A 160 -7.58 -3.24 -2.89
CA GLY A 160 -6.74 -4.42 -3.04
C GLY A 160 -7.08 -5.54 -2.05
N SER A 161 -7.81 -5.26 -0.98
CA SER A 161 -8.28 -6.25 -0.02
C SER A 161 -9.51 -6.97 -0.55
N THR A 162 -9.52 -8.30 -0.45
CA THR A 162 -10.70 -9.13 -0.76
C THR A 162 -11.91 -8.79 0.14
N TYR A 163 -11.65 -8.18 1.28
CA TYR A 163 -12.67 -7.86 2.30
C TYR A 163 -13.04 -6.37 2.29
N GLY A 164 -12.33 -5.52 1.53
CA GLY A 164 -12.49 -4.08 1.56
C GLY A 164 -12.30 -3.53 2.97
N THR A 165 -13.37 -2.96 3.55
CA THR A 165 -13.42 -2.47 4.93
C THR A 165 -14.41 -3.26 5.81
N ASP A 166 -14.92 -4.39 5.34
CA ASP A 166 -15.80 -5.25 6.14
C ASP A 166 -14.99 -6.17 7.06
N TRP A 167 -14.57 -5.62 8.19
CA TRP A 167 -13.79 -6.35 9.20
C TRP A 167 -14.55 -7.51 9.84
N LYS A 168 -15.88 -7.44 9.92
CA LYS A 168 -16.69 -8.57 10.40
C LYS A 168 -16.67 -9.72 9.40
N LEU A 169 -16.69 -9.43 8.12
CA LEU A 169 -16.54 -10.43 7.07
C LEU A 169 -15.15 -11.07 7.12
N PHE A 170 -14.10 -10.25 7.31
CA PHE A 170 -12.73 -10.74 7.49
C PHE A 170 -12.63 -11.70 8.69
N ILE A 171 -13.07 -11.27 9.89
CA ILE A 171 -13.06 -12.10 11.11
C ILE A 171 -13.80 -13.41 10.87
N ARG A 172 -14.93 -13.39 10.16
CA ARG A 172 -15.72 -14.59 9.85
C ARG A 172 -15.01 -15.55 8.91
N ARG A 173 -14.36 -15.05 7.85
CA ARG A 173 -13.91 -15.86 6.71
C ARG A 173 -12.42 -16.15 6.68
N TYR A 174 -11.60 -15.23 7.18
CA TYR A 174 -10.15 -15.37 7.07
C TYR A 174 -9.61 -16.42 8.05
N GLU A 175 -8.84 -17.32 7.49
CA GLU A 175 -8.03 -18.29 8.20
C GLU A 175 -6.68 -18.37 7.49
N SER A 176 -5.57 -18.12 8.19
CA SER A 176 -4.26 -18.26 7.58
C SER A 176 -4.00 -19.73 7.17
N PRO A 177 -3.23 -19.95 6.10
CA PRO A 177 -3.00 -21.32 5.58
C PRO A 177 -2.51 -22.28 6.66
N VAL A 178 -3.07 -23.47 6.69
CA VAL A 178 -2.64 -24.57 7.56
C VAL A 178 -2.34 -25.75 6.69
N SER A 179 -1.17 -26.31 6.84
CA SER A 179 -0.83 -27.58 6.21
C SER A 179 -0.60 -28.68 7.27
N ILE A 180 -1.26 -29.80 7.07
CA ILE A 180 -1.05 -31.01 7.85
C ILE A 180 -0.12 -31.89 7.02
N ARG A 181 1.12 -32.05 7.45
CA ARG A 181 2.17 -32.74 6.68
C ARG A 181 2.80 -33.88 7.48
N PRO A 182 2.07 -34.99 7.69
CA PRO A 182 2.67 -36.19 8.22
C PRO A 182 3.80 -36.66 7.27
N ARG A 183 4.75 -37.43 7.76
CA ARG A 183 5.72 -38.10 6.89
C ARG A 183 5.02 -39.16 6.04
N PHE A 184 5.57 -39.47 4.86
CA PHE A 184 5.08 -40.59 4.07
C PHE A 184 5.30 -41.90 4.83
N LEU A 185 4.32 -42.77 4.83
CA LEU A 185 4.54 -44.18 5.17
C LEU A 185 5.31 -44.81 4.01
N LEU A 186 6.61 -45.08 4.20
CA LEU A 186 7.48 -45.57 3.14
C LEU A 186 7.03 -46.94 2.66
N THR A 187 6.88 -47.04 1.35
CA THR A 187 6.50 -48.34 0.72
C THR A 187 7.63 -49.31 0.81
N MET A 188 7.42 -50.45 1.52
CA MET A 188 8.39 -51.51 1.62
C MET A 188 8.02 -52.68 0.67
N PRO A 189 9.01 -53.39 0.15
CA PRO A 189 8.80 -54.64 -0.61
C PRO A 189 7.98 -55.66 0.19
N PRO A 190 7.49 -56.71 -0.49
CA PRO A 190 6.86 -57.86 0.19
C PRO A 190 7.81 -58.49 1.22
N PHE A 191 7.25 -58.85 2.36
CA PHE A 191 8.01 -59.57 3.40
C PHE A 191 8.03 -61.05 3.15
N PRO A 192 9.15 -61.74 3.36
CA PRO A 192 10.48 -61.18 3.59
C PRO A 192 11.22 -60.88 2.27
N MET A 193 11.96 -59.77 2.22
CA MET A 193 12.76 -59.38 1.04
C MET A 193 13.75 -60.51 0.64
N ALA A 194 14.26 -61.24 1.61
CA ALA A 194 15.17 -62.35 1.40
C ALA A 194 14.59 -63.46 0.51
N ALA A 195 13.26 -63.57 0.38
CA ALA A 195 12.64 -64.57 -0.54
C ALA A 195 12.92 -64.23 -2.02
N ALA A 196 13.23 -62.97 -2.38
CA ALA A 196 13.56 -62.61 -3.77
C ALA A 196 15.01 -62.96 -4.16
N ILE A 197 15.87 -63.31 -3.23
CA ILE A 197 17.27 -63.61 -3.48
C ILE A 197 17.42 -65.06 -4.15
N LEU A 198 16.59 -65.96 -3.69
CA LEU A 198 16.59 -67.34 -4.24
C LEU A 198 15.13 -67.85 -4.23
N PRO A 199 14.42 -67.73 -5.34
CA PRO A 199 12.99 -67.96 -5.38
C PRO A 199 12.55 -69.41 -5.30
N LYS A 200 13.51 -70.31 -5.34
CA LYS A 200 13.24 -71.77 -5.30
C LYS A 200 13.12 -72.38 -3.90
N VAL A 201 13.37 -71.61 -2.87
CA VAL A 201 13.27 -72.08 -1.47
C VAL A 201 12.01 -71.54 -0.84
N SER A 202 11.19 -72.44 -0.29
CA SER A 202 9.95 -72.04 0.41
C SER A 202 10.26 -71.19 1.64
N VAL A 203 9.51 -70.08 1.85
CA VAL A 203 9.74 -69.19 3.01
C VAL A 203 9.59 -69.88 4.35
N PRO A 204 8.62 -70.82 4.58
CA PRO A 204 8.51 -71.56 5.81
C PRO A 204 9.72 -72.44 6.14
N ASP A 205 10.43 -72.90 5.10
CA ASP A 205 11.60 -73.87 5.30
C ASP A 205 12.75 -73.19 6.06
N TRP A 206 13.01 -71.93 5.85
CA TRP A 206 14.10 -71.19 6.52
C TRP A 206 13.65 -70.17 7.57
N LEU A 207 12.44 -69.63 7.45
CA LEU A 207 11.91 -68.62 8.40
C LEU A 207 11.07 -69.30 9.51
N GLY A 208 10.48 -70.46 9.23
CA GLY A 208 9.55 -71.15 10.11
C GLY A 208 8.08 -70.64 9.97
N GLU A 209 7.15 -71.63 10.05
CA GLU A 209 5.71 -71.32 9.88
C GLU A 209 5.19 -70.32 10.92
N LYS A 210 5.66 -70.42 12.18
CA LYS A 210 5.30 -69.47 13.23
C LYS A 210 5.62 -68.04 12.85
N ASN A 211 6.79 -67.74 12.31
CA ASN A 211 7.20 -66.41 11.90
C ASN A 211 6.41 -65.93 10.69
N VAL A 212 6.04 -66.83 9.76
CA VAL A 212 5.13 -66.51 8.63
C VAL A 212 3.75 -66.08 9.14
N LEU A 213 3.20 -66.74 10.16
CA LEU A 213 1.93 -66.37 10.77
C LEU A 213 2.02 -65.01 11.49
N LEU A 214 3.09 -64.80 12.28
CA LEU A 214 3.34 -63.53 12.96
C LEU A 214 3.51 -62.35 11.99
N SER A 215 4.04 -62.60 10.78
CA SER A 215 4.19 -61.57 9.77
C SER A 215 2.82 -61.00 9.26
N ARG A 216 1.81 -61.87 9.17
CA ARG A 216 0.43 -61.49 8.83
C ARG A 216 -0.18 -60.55 9.91
N GLN A 217 0.26 -60.73 11.16
CA GLN A 217 -0.12 -59.92 12.30
C GLN A 217 0.77 -58.67 12.47
N LYS A 218 1.79 -58.47 11.59
CA LYS A 218 2.82 -57.42 11.68
C LYS A 218 3.57 -57.39 13.03
N ALA A 219 3.72 -58.55 13.68
CA ALA A 219 4.41 -58.70 14.97
C ALA A 219 5.94 -58.68 14.81
N TRP A 220 6.48 -57.62 14.18
CA TRP A 220 7.87 -57.57 13.71
C TRP A 220 8.94 -57.79 14.77
N LEU A 221 8.75 -57.23 15.98
CA LEU A 221 9.70 -57.44 17.08
C LEU A 221 9.74 -58.91 17.55
N GLN A 222 8.57 -59.57 17.63
CA GLN A 222 8.52 -60.96 18.01
C GLN A 222 9.20 -61.88 16.95
N ILE A 223 9.06 -61.51 15.67
CA ILE A 223 9.77 -62.23 14.59
C ILE A 223 11.28 -62.01 14.72
N ALA A 224 11.71 -60.74 14.97
CA ALA A 224 13.12 -60.40 15.18
C ALA A 224 13.72 -61.21 16.32
N ASP A 225 13.07 -61.31 17.48
CA ASP A 225 13.53 -62.09 18.64
C ASP A 225 13.62 -63.57 18.31
N ASN A 226 12.63 -64.16 17.61
CA ASN A 226 12.65 -65.53 17.15
C ASN A 226 13.84 -65.81 16.20
N ILE A 227 14.08 -64.91 15.21
CA ILE A 227 15.18 -65.01 14.27
C ILE A 227 16.52 -64.92 14.98
N LYS A 228 16.67 -64.06 15.97
CA LYS A 228 17.90 -63.89 16.74
C LYS A 228 18.31 -65.26 17.41
N ASN A 229 17.32 -65.89 18.03
CA ASN A 229 17.52 -67.20 18.64
C ASN A 229 17.81 -68.29 17.58
N GLN A 230 17.23 -68.25 16.37
CA GLN A 230 17.49 -69.15 15.27
C GLN A 230 18.92 -69.01 14.75
N LEU A 231 19.43 -67.80 14.62
CA LEU A 231 20.75 -67.43 14.10
C LEU A 231 21.90 -68.11 14.95
N GLU A 232 21.68 -68.35 16.24
CA GLU A 232 22.65 -68.97 17.13
C GLU A 232 22.88 -70.47 16.78
N ASN A 233 21.83 -71.12 16.24
CA ASN A 233 21.83 -72.58 15.98
C ASN A 233 21.78 -72.91 14.49
N GLU A 234 21.73 -72.00 13.58
CA GLU A 234 21.58 -72.24 12.13
C GLU A 234 22.91 -72.54 11.48
N GLY A 235 23.08 -73.86 11.09
CA GLY A 235 24.29 -74.41 10.42
C GLY A 235 24.28 -74.18 8.90
N ASN A 236 23.12 -74.00 8.28
CA ASN A 236 23.05 -73.79 6.83
C ASN A 236 23.34 -72.30 6.47
N GLU A 237 24.47 -72.08 5.84
CA GLU A 237 24.90 -70.67 5.51
C GLU A 237 23.92 -69.93 4.62
N SER A 238 23.24 -70.61 3.71
CA SER A 238 22.21 -69.95 2.85
C SER A 238 21.00 -69.48 3.66
N TYR A 239 20.56 -70.26 4.63
CA TYR A 239 19.49 -69.93 5.55
C TYR A 239 19.94 -68.81 6.50
N ARG A 240 21.14 -68.91 7.05
CA ARG A 240 21.73 -67.92 7.92
C ARG A 240 21.77 -66.51 7.28
N LYS A 241 22.20 -66.46 6.00
CA LYS A 241 22.23 -65.18 5.24
C LYS A 241 20.83 -64.58 5.08
N ARG A 242 19.80 -65.38 4.78
CA ARG A 242 18.41 -64.92 4.67
C ARG A 242 17.87 -64.48 6.03
N LEU A 243 18.13 -65.19 7.10
CA LEU A 243 17.72 -64.84 8.45
C LEU A 243 18.35 -63.54 8.92
N LEU A 244 19.64 -63.27 8.64
CA LEU A 244 20.31 -62.02 8.96
C LEU A 244 19.64 -60.83 8.27
N LEU A 245 19.35 -60.92 6.96
CA LEU A 245 18.68 -59.86 6.23
C LEU A 245 17.26 -59.64 6.75
N THR A 246 16.52 -60.73 7.01
CA THR A 246 15.15 -60.67 7.51
C THR A 246 15.10 -60.15 8.95
N TYR A 247 16.11 -60.40 9.78
CA TYR A 247 16.25 -59.79 11.10
C TYR A 247 16.35 -58.30 10.99
N GLY A 248 17.25 -57.78 10.16
CA GLY A 248 17.36 -56.34 9.89
C GLY A 248 16.06 -55.74 9.33
N GLU A 249 15.38 -56.46 8.40
CA GLU A 249 14.10 -56.06 7.85
C GLU A 249 13.01 -55.96 8.92
N CYS A 250 12.90 -56.90 9.84
CA CYS A 250 11.93 -56.85 10.94
C CYS A 250 12.13 -55.65 11.84
N LEU A 251 13.39 -55.35 12.19
CA LEU A 251 13.70 -54.16 13.00
C LEU A 251 13.35 -52.88 12.28
N VAL A 252 13.64 -52.71 10.99
CA VAL A 252 13.25 -51.56 10.17
C VAL A 252 11.74 -51.41 10.12
N ARG A 253 11.01 -52.54 9.89
CA ARG A 253 9.52 -52.51 9.86
C ARG A 253 8.93 -52.20 11.22
N ALA A 254 9.64 -52.50 12.30
CA ALA A 254 9.27 -52.13 13.67
C ALA A 254 9.65 -50.69 14.03
N GLY A 255 10.28 -49.91 13.14
CA GLY A 255 10.72 -48.54 13.38
C GLY A 255 11.96 -48.44 14.27
N LYS A 256 12.74 -49.52 14.40
CA LYS A 256 14.04 -49.55 15.08
C LYS A 256 15.14 -49.38 14.03
N TYR A 257 15.99 -48.37 14.17
CA TYR A 257 16.97 -48.02 13.12
C TYR A 257 18.43 -48.11 13.59
N GLU A 258 18.72 -47.98 14.86
CA GLU A 258 20.07 -48.02 15.46
C GLU A 258 20.79 -49.37 15.21
N GLU A 259 20.14 -50.46 15.55
CA GLU A 259 20.71 -51.81 15.41
C GLU A 259 20.84 -52.23 13.95
N PRO A 260 19.80 -52.08 13.08
CA PRO A 260 19.93 -52.38 11.64
C PRO A 260 20.99 -51.56 10.96
N TYR A 261 21.23 -50.32 11.40
CA TYR A 261 22.28 -49.47 10.82
C TYR A 261 23.65 -50.16 10.88
N LYS A 262 24.04 -50.66 12.04
CA LYS A 262 25.31 -51.41 12.22
C LYS A 262 25.31 -52.75 11.52
N LEU A 263 24.23 -53.52 11.66
CA LEU A 263 24.09 -54.86 11.07
C LEU A 263 24.21 -54.84 9.52
N LEU A 264 23.53 -53.89 8.87
CA LEU A 264 23.52 -53.87 7.41
C LEU A 264 24.83 -53.37 6.83
N GLN A 265 25.58 -52.52 7.53
CA GLN A 265 26.95 -52.18 7.17
C GLN A 265 27.88 -53.40 7.26
N GLN A 266 27.74 -54.23 8.30
CA GLN A 266 28.52 -55.45 8.44
C GLN A 266 28.19 -56.45 7.33
N ILE A 267 26.94 -56.65 6.94
CA ILE A 267 26.52 -57.52 5.85
C ILE A 267 27.20 -57.13 4.54
N ALA A 268 27.22 -55.85 4.21
CA ALA A 268 27.84 -55.32 3.00
C ALA A 268 29.36 -55.60 2.97
N LEU A 269 30.03 -55.50 4.12
CA LEU A 269 31.48 -55.78 4.25
C LEU A 269 31.80 -57.27 4.23
N THR A 270 30.95 -58.12 4.83
CA THR A 270 31.22 -59.58 4.98
C THR A 270 30.87 -60.30 3.69
N TYR A 271 29.90 -59.82 2.92
CA TYR A 271 29.39 -60.55 1.73
C TYR A 271 29.35 -59.68 0.47
N PRO A 272 30.46 -59.01 0.07
CA PRO A 272 30.42 -57.95 -0.97
C PRO A 272 29.97 -58.44 -2.34
N ASP A 273 30.29 -59.71 -2.70
CA ASP A 273 29.97 -60.35 -3.99
C ASP A 273 28.66 -61.14 -3.98
N SER A 274 27.92 -61.11 -2.89
CA SER A 274 26.64 -61.82 -2.76
C SER A 274 25.46 -60.92 -3.15
N PRO A 275 24.40 -61.44 -3.79
CA PRO A 275 23.14 -60.79 -3.94
C PRO A 275 22.59 -60.21 -2.62
N LEU A 276 22.96 -60.81 -1.49
CA LEU A 276 22.65 -60.35 -0.15
C LEU A 276 23.15 -58.93 0.11
N ALA A 277 24.32 -58.53 -0.40
CA ALA A 277 24.84 -57.19 -0.23
C ALA A 277 23.92 -56.13 -0.88
N VAL A 278 23.45 -56.36 -2.12
CA VAL A 278 22.54 -55.47 -2.82
C VAL A 278 21.22 -55.30 -2.05
N TYR A 279 20.64 -56.38 -1.54
CA TYR A 279 19.40 -56.32 -0.76
C TYR A 279 19.62 -55.70 0.63
N GLY A 280 20.79 -55.93 1.22
CA GLY A 280 21.22 -55.30 2.46
C GLY A 280 21.35 -53.78 2.28
N ASP A 281 21.97 -53.33 1.18
CA ASP A 281 22.11 -51.94 0.82
C ASP A 281 20.74 -51.26 0.55
N ILE A 282 19.83 -51.94 -0.16
CA ILE A 282 18.47 -51.48 -0.38
C ILE A 282 17.75 -51.25 0.96
N LEU A 283 17.85 -52.21 1.89
CA LEU A 283 17.28 -52.10 3.22
C LEU A 283 17.94 -50.98 4.04
N PHE A 284 19.26 -50.78 3.85
CA PHE A 284 19.99 -49.69 4.47
C PHE A 284 19.51 -48.30 4.01
N VAL A 285 19.06 -48.15 2.76
CA VAL A 285 18.44 -46.93 2.31
C VAL A 285 17.18 -46.56 3.12
N TYR A 286 16.38 -47.56 3.57
CA TYR A 286 15.25 -47.29 4.47
C TYR A 286 15.70 -46.79 5.84
N VAL A 287 16.82 -47.30 6.34
CA VAL A 287 17.43 -46.87 7.60
C VAL A 287 17.88 -45.40 7.46
N ILE A 288 18.67 -45.08 6.42
CA ILE A 288 19.14 -43.73 6.13
C ILE A 288 17.95 -42.74 6.01
N ALA A 289 16.88 -43.12 5.32
CA ALA A 289 15.70 -42.27 5.09
C ALA A 289 15.01 -41.86 6.39
N ARG A 290 15.15 -42.62 7.48
CA ARG A 290 14.47 -42.36 8.77
C ARG A 290 15.43 -42.02 9.91
N HIS A 291 16.65 -42.48 9.85
CA HIS A 291 17.65 -42.28 10.90
C HIS A 291 18.62 -41.13 10.60
N GLU A 292 18.92 -40.89 9.31
CA GLU A 292 19.85 -39.82 8.88
C GLU A 292 19.12 -38.75 8.09
N ASP A 293 19.20 -38.80 6.75
CA ASP A 293 18.69 -37.79 5.83
C ASP A 293 17.95 -38.45 4.65
N PRO A 294 16.66 -38.14 4.47
CA PRO A 294 15.87 -38.54 3.30
C PRO A 294 16.49 -38.14 1.97
N TYR A 295 17.29 -37.08 1.92
CA TYR A 295 17.94 -36.60 0.69
C TYR A 295 19.03 -37.59 0.24
N ILE A 296 19.87 -38.06 1.18
CA ILE A 296 20.89 -39.05 0.92
C ILE A 296 20.24 -40.39 0.49
N ALA A 297 19.18 -40.79 1.18
CA ALA A 297 18.42 -41.98 0.81
C ALA A 297 17.85 -41.88 -0.62
N ALA A 298 17.32 -40.72 -1.00
CA ALA A 298 16.75 -40.48 -2.32
C ALA A 298 17.80 -40.49 -3.46
N ILE A 299 19.04 -40.19 -3.16
CA ILE A 299 20.16 -40.35 -4.11
C ILE A 299 20.52 -41.82 -4.22
N ASN A 300 20.66 -42.52 -3.09
CA ASN A 300 21.11 -43.93 -3.06
C ASN A 300 20.11 -44.89 -3.71
N ILE A 301 18.79 -44.71 -3.48
CA ILE A 301 17.78 -45.61 -4.06
C ILE A 301 17.80 -45.62 -5.58
N LYS A 302 18.13 -44.49 -6.23
CA LYS A 302 18.19 -44.37 -7.70
C LYS A 302 19.18 -45.36 -8.33
N LYS A 303 20.29 -45.63 -7.65
CA LYS A 303 21.27 -46.59 -8.07
C LYS A 303 20.61 -47.96 -8.20
N TYR A 304 19.82 -48.37 -7.19
CA TYR A 304 19.27 -49.75 -7.09
C TYR A 304 18.03 -49.95 -7.96
N ILE A 305 17.25 -48.92 -8.29
CA ILE A 305 16.10 -49.05 -9.22
C ILE A 305 16.51 -48.96 -10.69
N SER A 306 17.79 -48.76 -11.00
CA SER A 306 18.31 -48.83 -12.38
C SER A 306 18.47 -50.29 -12.85
N GLU A 307 18.31 -50.54 -14.17
CA GLU A 307 18.45 -51.85 -14.80
C GLU A 307 19.78 -52.56 -14.53
N LYS A 308 20.81 -51.77 -14.15
CA LYS A 308 22.14 -52.30 -13.82
C LYS A 308 22.15 -53.19 -12.55
N TYR A 309 21.25 -52.95 -11.60
CA TYR A 309 21.23 -53.61 -10.32
C TYR A 309 20.03 -54.53 -10.12
N LEU A 310 18.86 -54.19 -10.65
CA LEU A 310 17.65 -54.99 -10.56
C LEU A 310 17.07 -55.16 -11.96
N ASP A 311 16.85 -56.39 -12.39
CA ASP A 311 16.14 -56.72 -13.61
C ASP A 311 14.69 -56.19 -13.55
N SER A 312 14.16 -55.79 -14.70
CA SER A 312 12.78 -55.32 -14.85
C SER A 312 11.73 -56.27 -14.30
N ASN A 313 12.01 -57.55 -14.29
CA ASN A 313 11.16 -58.60 -13.73
C ASN A 313 11.33 -58.83 -12.23
N ASN A 314 12.24 -58.11 -11.56
CA ASN A 314 12.47 -58.31 -10.14
C ASN A 314 11.23 -57.92 -9.30
N PRO A 315 10.69 -58.83 -8.45
CA PRO A 315 9.45 -58.62 -7.71
C PRO A 315 9.50 -57.43 -6.71
N LEU A 316 10.69 -56.98 -6.38
CA LEU A 316 10.86 -55.82 -5.49
C LEU A 316 10.73 -54.47 -6.23
N LEU A 317 11.07 -54.46 -7.53
CA LEU A 317 11.21 -53.21 -8.31
C LEU A 317 9.96 -52.33 -8.30
N PRO A 318 8.71 -52.81 -8.43
CA PRO A 318 7.51 -51.98 -8.42
C PRO A 318 7.38 -51.17 -7.13
N ARG A 319 7.64 -51.78 -5.97
CA ARG A 319 7.53 -51.07 -4.67
C ARG A 319 8.73 -50.20 -4.37
N LEU A 320 9.93 -50.58 -4.80
CA LEU A 320 11.12 -49.74 -4.70
C LEU A 320 11.02 -48.47 -5.56
N ASN A 321 10.37 -48.59 -6.72
CA ASN A 321 10.10 -47.43 -7.58
C ASN A 321 9.13 -46.44 -6.89
N ILE A 322 8.09 -46.93 -6.21
CA ILE A 322 7.19 -46.10 -5.41
C ILE A 322 7.95 -45.47 -4.24
N PHE A 323 8.78 -46.23 -3.54
CA PHE A 323 9.63 -45.73 -2.46
C PHE A 323 10.57 -44.62 -2.92
N ALA A 324 11.21 -44.75 -4.08
CA ALA A 324 12.05 -43.71 -4.66
C ALA A 324 11.26 -42.42 -4.96
N ALA A 325 10.02 -42.55 -5.44
CA ALA A 325 9.14 -41.40 -5.65
C ALA A 325 8.73 -40.74 -4.33
N GLU A 326 8.44 -41.56 -3.28
CA GLU A 326 8.13 -41.04 -1.94
C GLU A 326 9.27 -40.18 -1.38
N LEU A 327 10.51 -40.66 -1.48
CA LEU A 327 11.70 -39.91 -1.07
C LEU A 327 11.92 -38.66 -1.90
N SER A 328 11.67 -38.70 -3.22
CA SER A 328 11.75 -37.53 -4.09
C SER A 328 10.71 -36.49 -3.70
N MET A 329 9.51 -36.90 -3.32
CA MET A 329 8.46 -35.97 -2.81
C MET A 329 8.81 -35.38 -1.44
N GLU A 330 9.36 -36.20 -0.50
CA GLU A 330 9.79 -35.71 0.82
C GLU A 330 10.89 -34.66 0.71
N THR A 331 11.77 -34.78 -0.28
CA THR A 331 12.90 -33.88 -0.53
C THR A 331 12.53 -32.71 -1.48
N GLY A 332 11.23 -32.54 -1.83
CA GLY A 332 10.76 -31.42 -2.68
C GLY A 332 11.00 -31.59 -4.17
N ARG A 333 11.54 -32.77 -4.62
CA ARG A 333 11.81 -33.04 -6.04
C ARG A 333 10.59 -33.65 -6.73
N VAL A 334 9.48 -32.91 -6.77
CA VAL A 334 8.16 -33.41 -7.20
C VAL A 334 8.16 -33.85 -8.67
N LYS A 335 8.81 -33.09 -9.58
CA LYS A 335 8.91 -33.46 -11.01
C LYS A 335 9.67 -34.79 -11.22
N GLU A 336 10.65 -35.06 -10.39
CA GLU A 336 11.38 -36.32 -10.42
C GLU A 336 10.50 -37.48 -9.95
N ALA A 337 9.73 -37.28 -8.87
CA ALA A 337 8.77 -38.27 -8.42
C ALA A 337 7.72 -38.58 -9.50
N GLU A 338 7.23 -37.59 -10.21
CA GLU A 338 6.30 -37.78 -11.33
C GLU A 338 6.93 -38.64 -12.45
N LYS A 339 8.19 -38.34 -12.83
CA LYS A 339 8.92 -39.14 -13.82
C LYS A 339 9.13 -40.59 -13.36
N ILE A 340 9.45 -40.78 -12.10
CA ILE A 340 9.63 -42.13 -11.53
C ILE A 340 8.31 -42.92 -11.59
N LEU A 341 7.19 -42.31 -11.22
CA LEU A 341 5.87 -42.98 -11.18
C LEU A 341 5.26 -43.23 -12.58
N SER A 342 5.70 -42.48 -13.59
CA SER A 342 5.22 -42.61 -14.98
C SER A 342 5.99 -43.67 -15.79
N ARG A 343 6.92 -44.46 -15.18
CA ARG A 343 7.61 -45.55 -15.84
C ARG A 343 6.62 -46.63 -16.27
N ASP A 344 6.63 -47.00 -17.54
CA ASP A 344 5.78 -48.01 -18.19
C ASP A 344 6.50 -49.36 -18.41
N ASP A 345 7.83 -49.35 -18.22
CA ASP A 345 8.66 -50.53 -18.27
C ASP A 345 8.52 -51.48 -17.04
N ILE A 346 7.80 -51.03 -16.01
CA ILE A 346 7.59 -51.76 -14.78
C ILE A 346 6.16 -52.31 -14.69
N ALA A 347 6.01 -53.61 -14.58
CA ALA A 347 4.73 -54.24 -14.33
C ALA A 347 4.35 -54.15 -12.82
N TYR A 348 3.33 -53.37 -12.50
CA TYR A 348 2.84 -53.21 -11.14
C TYR A 348 1.77 -54.23 -10.77
N PRO A 349 1.94 -55.04 -9.72
CA PRO A 349 0.84 -55.79 -9.12
C PRO A 349 -0.30 -54.86 -8.70
N ARG A 350 -1.54 -55.35 -8.70
CA ARG A 350 -2.76 -54.57 -8.46
C ARG A 350 -2.71 -53.69 -7.22
N ASP A 351 -2.18 -54.19 -6.11
CA ASP A 351 -2.02 -53.48 -4.86
C ASP A 351 -0.95 -52.40 -4.93
N ALA A 352 0.19 -52.68 -5.58
CA ALA A 352 1.24 -51.71 -5.83
C ALA A 352 0.82 -50.63 -6.84
N ASP A 353 0.00 -50.99 -7.86
CA ASP A 353 -0.51 -50.02 -8.82
C ASP A 353 -1.47 -49.03 -8.19
N LEU A 354 -2.36 -49.48 -7.29
CA LEU A 354 -3.21 -48.58 -6.52
C LEU A 354 -2.39 -47.56 -5.71
N LEU A 355 -1.29 -48.01 -5.08
CA LEU A 355 -0.40 -47.13 -4.33
C LEU A 355 0.39 -46.19 -5.25
N ARG A 356 0.85 -46.67 -6.41
CA ARG A 356 1.47 -45.82 -7.46
C ARG A 356 0.54 -44.71 -7.89
N LEU A 357 -0.73 -45.03 -8.18
CA LEU A 357 -1.75 -44.06 -8.54
C LEU A 357 -1.99 -43.05 -7.40
N LEU A 358 -1.99 -43.51 -6.15
CA LEU A 358 -2.11 -42.62 -4.98
C LEU A 358 -0.93 -41.65 -4.91
N ARG A 359 0.30 -42.12 -5.12
CA ARG A 359 1.48 -41.24 -5.16
C ARG A 359 1.47 -40.29 -6.36
N GLN A 360 0.89 -40.68 -7.51
CA GLN A 360 0.66 -39.76 -8.61
C GLN A 360 -0.32 -38.63 -8.22
N ALA A 361 -1.37 -38.92 -7.49
CA ALA A 361 -2.28 -37.91 -6.96
C ALA A 361 -1.54 -36.97 -5.97
N ASP A 362 -0.65 -37.51 -5.14
CA ASP A 362 0.21 -36.72 -4.24
C ASP A 362 1.14 -35.76 -5.03
N THR A 363 1.69 -36.17 -6.18
CA THR A 363 2.51 -35.29 -7.03
C THR A 363 1.71 -34.15 -7.62
N TYR A 364 0.47 -34.38 -8.06
CA TYR A 364 -0.41 -33.30 -8.55
C TYR A 364 -0.71 -32.28 -7.46
N TYR A 365 -1.00 -32.72 -6.23
CA TYR A 365 -1.19 -31.83 -5.09
C TYR A 365 0.06 -30.98 -4.80
N LEU A 366 1.23 -31.63 -4.76
CA LEU A 366 2.49 -30.94 -4.48
C LEU A 366 2.94 -30.00 -5.61
N SER A 367 2.50 -30.24 -6.84
CA SER A 367 2.70 -29.37 -8.00
C SER A 367 1.68 -28.23 -8.07
N ALA A 368 0.81 -28.08 -7.05
CA ALA A 368 -0.29 -27.11 -6.99
C ALA A 368 -1.37 -27.26 -8.08
N ASP A 369 -1.43 -28.40 -8.77
CA ASP A 369 -2.51 -28.74 -9.70
C ASP A 369 -3.68 -29.38 -8.91
N SER A 370 -4.42 -28.53 -8.19
CA SER A 370 -5.45 -28.99 -7.28
C SER A 370 -6.63 -29.68 -7.97
N ILE A 371 -6.90 -29.38 -9.25
CA ILE A 371 -7.99 -30.00 -10.03
C ILE A 371 -7.62 -31.43 -10.39
N LYS A 372 -6.42 -31.66 -10.93
CA LYS A 372 -5.95 -33.00 -11.25
C LYS A 372 -5.81 -33.84 -9.98
N ALA A 373 -5.31 -33.24 -8.88
CA ALA A 373 -5.21 -33.91 -7.59
C ALA A 373 -6.60 -34.38 -7.13
N LEU A 374 -7.63 -33.53 -7.16
CA LEU A 374 -8.99 -33.90 -6.77
C LEU A 374 -9.53 -35.07 -7.57
N VAL A 375 -9.44 -35.00 -8.90
CA VAL A 375 -9.91 -36.05 -9.80
C VAL A 375 -9.20 -37.38 -9.55
N ALA A 376 -7.87 -37.34 -9.34
CA ALA A 376 -7.08 -38.53 -9.08
C ALA A 376 -7.44 -39.16 -7.72
N TYR A 377 -7.55 -38.37 -6.65
CA TYR A 377 -7.95 -38.89 -5.35
C TYR A 377 -9.36 -39.45 -5.36
N ASP A 378 -10.34 -38.78 -5.96
CA ASP A 378 -11.71 -39.29 -6.09
C ASP A 378 -11.79 -40.62 -6.83
N LYS A 379 -10.98 -40.80 -7.89
CA LYS A 379 -10.92 -42.04 -8.64
C LYS A 379 -10.41 -43.21 -7.79
N ILE A 380 -9.44 -42.94 -6.93
CA ILE A 380 -8.85 -43.94 -6.03
C ILE A 380 -9.81 -44.24 -4.88
N ASP A 381 -10.38 -43.22 -4.25
CA ASP A 381 -11.28 -43.36 -3.11
C ASP A 381 -12.54 -44.17 -3.42
N LYS A 382 -13.05 -44.05 -4.65
CA LYS A 382 -14.17 -44.87 -5.17
C LYS A 382 -13.79 -46.36 -5.39
N ARG A 383 -12.49 -46.67 -5.56
CA ARG A 383 -12.03 -48.02 -5.89
C ARG A 383 -11.55 -48.82 -4.69
N ALA A 384 -10.98 -48.11 -3.70
CA ALA A 384 -10.34 -48.77 -2.57
C ALA A 384 -10.16 -47.81 -1.39
N THR A 385 -10.11 -48.33 -0.17
CA THR A 385 -9.85 -47.58 1.06
C THR A 385 -8.35 -47.30 1.31
N VAL A 386 -7.51 -47.47 0.29
CA VAL A 386 -6.04 -47.34 0.43
C VAL A 386 -5.64 -45.93 0.93
N ILE A 387 -6.37 -44.88 0.57
CA ILE A 387 -6.11 -43.53 1.03
C ILE A 387 -6.23 -43.41 2.55
N ASP A 388 -7.22 -44.07 3.13
CA ASP A 388 -7.57 -44.00 4.55
C ASP A 388 -6.50 -44.62 5.48
N SER A 389 -5.51 -45.37 4.93
CA SER A 389 -4.38 -45.94 5.65
C SER A 389 -3.07 -45.13 5.46
N HIS A 390 -3.07 -44.07 4.63
CA HIS A 390 -1.85 -43.30 4.30
C HIS A 390 -1.99 -41.87 4.79
N PRO A 391 -1.48 -41.50 5.98
CA PRO A 391 -1.74 -40.21 6.64
C PRO A 391 -1.40 -39.00 5.76
N ARG A 392 -0.28 -39.08 5.03
CA ARG A 392 0.18 -38.00 4.17
C ARG A 392 -0.80 -37.70 3.00
N SER A 393 -1.14 -38.76 2.25
CA SER A 393 -2.08 -38.66 1.12
C SER A 393 -3.48 -38.31 1.57
N LEU A 394 -3.94 -38.87 2.70
CA LEU A 394 -5.23 -38.51 3.29
C LEU A 394 -5.29 -37.04 3.70
N ALA A 395 -4.22 -36.52 4.31
CA ALA A 395 -4.15 -35.10 4.68
C ALA A 395 -4.21 -34.18 3.45
N GLN A 396 -3.51 -34.56 2.37
CA GLN A 396 -3.52 -33.81 1.11
C GLN A 396 -4.90 -33.89 0.42
N PHE A 397 -5.54 -35.05 0.45
CA PHE A 397 -6.90 -35.21 -0.07
C PHE A 397 -7.90 -34.40 0.73
N CYS A 398 -7.83 -34.42 2.06
CA CYS A 398 -8.65 -33.58 2.94
C CYS A 398 -8.49 -32.08 2.62
N ASP A 399 -7.27 -31.62 2.43
CA ASP A 399 -6.97 -30.21 2.08
C ASP A 399 -7.51 -29.86 0.69
N THR A 400 -7.38 -30.77 -0.29
CA THR A 400 -7.94 -30.63 -1.65
C THR A 400 -9.47 -30.52 -1.61
N LEU A 401 -10.15 -31.40 -0.88
CA LEU A 401 -11.61 -31.35 -0.69
C LEU A 401 -12.06 -30.03 -0.03
N TYR A 402 -11.31 -29.56 0.98
CA TYR A 402 -11.59 -28.29 1.67
C TYR A 402 -11.44 -27.09 0.72
N THR A 403 -10.36 -27.05 -0.05
CA THR A 403 -10.07 -25.98 -1.01
C THR A 403 -11.15 -25.91 -2.13
N HIS A 404 -11.60 -27.08 -2.60
CA HIS A 404 -12.70 -27.18 -3.58
C HIS A 404 -14.11 -27.10 -2.98
N GLN A 405 -14.23 -26.68 -1.73
CA GLN A 405 -15.52 -26.47 -1.03
C GLN A 405 -16.37 -27.74 -0.87
N ARG A 406 -15.81 -28.92 -1.06
CA ARG A 406 -16.50 -30.20 -0.82
C ARG A 406 -16.47 -30.55 0.68
N TYR A 407 -17.07 -29.67 1.49
CA TYR A 407 -16.97 -29.75 2.94
C TYR A 407 -17.59 -31.00 3.55
N ALA A 408 -18.67 -31.52 2.98
CA ALA A 408 -19.29 -32.75 3.45
C ALA A 408 -18.36 -33.96 3.35
N ASP A 409 -17.63 -34.08 2.26
CA ASP A 409 -16.64 -35.14 2.05
C ASP A 409 -15.39 -34.88 2.88
N ALA A 410 -14.95 -33.63 2.98
CA ALA A 410 -13.84 -33.22 3.84
C ALA A 410 -14.09 -33.61 5.31
N VAL A 411 -15.30 -33.42 5.83
CA VAL A 411 -15.67 -33.84 7.20
C VAL A 411 -15.45 -35.32 7.39
N LYS A 412 -15.91 -36.18 6.47
CA LYS A 412 -15.74 -37.63 6.56
C LYS A 412 -14.26 -38.02 6.59
N LYS A 413 -13.46 -37.46 5.67
CA LYS A 413 -12.05 -37.77 5.55
C LYS A 413 -11.22 -37.22 6.70
N TYR A 414 -11.49 -36.00 7.21
CA TYR A 414 -10.85 -35.48 8.40
C TYR A 414 -11.17 -36.30 9.67
N GLN A 415 -12.36 -36.90 9.77
CA GLN A 415 -12.67 -37.82 10.87
C GLN A 415 -11.75 -39.05 10.88
N VAL A 416 -11.46 -39.60 9.69
CA VAL A 416 -10.51 -40.71 9.54
C VAL A 416 -9.10 -40.24 9.86
N LEU A 417 -8.69 -39.07 9.33
CA LEU A 417 -7.35 -38.52 9.55
C LEU A 417 -7.06 -38.25 11.04
N VAL A 418 -8.02 -37.68 11.77
CA VAL A 418 -7.89 -37.44 13.23
C VAL A 418 -7.64 -38.73 14.01
N LYS A 419 -8.32 -39.81 13.63
CA LYS A 419 -8.09 -41.14 14.26
C LYS A 419 -6.71 -41.68 13.89
N LEU A 420 -6.32 -41.55 12.64
CA LEU A 420 -5.03 -42.08 12.14
C LEU A 420 -3.85 -41.31 12.75
N LEU A 421 -4.02 -40.05 13.10
CA LEU A 421 -3.02 -39.19 13.78
C LEU A 421 -3.14 -39.21 15.30
N SER A 422 -3.80 -40.22 15.90
CA SER A 422 -3.94 -40.30 17.36
C SER A 422 -2.56 -40.41 18.03
N GLY A 423 -2.28 -39.48 18.96
CA GLY A 423 -0.99 -39.35 19.63
C GLY A 423 0.11 -38.62 18.81
N ASP A 424 -0.19 -38.19 17.58
CA ASP A 424 0.74 -37.40 16.76
C ASP A 424 0.58 -35.90 17.08
N GLU A 425 1.69 -35.13 16.96
CA GLU A 425 1.70 -33.67 17.16
C GLU A 425 0.77 -32.92 16.18
N LEU A 426 0.43 -33.49 15.05
CA LEU A 426 -0.46 -32.94 14.03
C LEU A 426 -1.93 -33.21 14.30
N GLN A 427 -2.28 -34.10 15.24
CA GLN A 427 -3.65 -34.45 15.60
C GLN A 427 -4.50 -33.21 15.93
N PRO A 428 -4.07 -32.26 16.81
CA PRO A 428 -4.87 -31.10 17.15
C PRO A 428 -5.13 -30.19 15.95
N THR A 429 -4.20 -30.12 14.98
CA THR A 429 -4.39 -29.38 13.74
C THR A 429 -5.42 -30.05 12.83
N ALA A 430 -5.43 -31.38 12.75
CA ALA A 430 -6.44 -32.13 12.01
C ALA A 430 -7.84 -31.99 12.67
N MET A 431 -7.92 -32.01 14.00
CA MET A 431 -9.16 -31.77 14.74
C MET A 431 -9.70 -30.36 14.47
N PHE A 432 -8.83 -29.34 14.43
CA PHE A 432 -9.23 -27.97 14.04
C PHE A 432 -9.80 -27.94 12.62
N ARG A 433 -9.15 -28.59 11.65
CA ARG A 433 -9.64 -28.65 10.26
C ARG A 433 -10.97 -29.40 10.15
N LEU A 434 -11.18 -30.44 10.96
CA LEU A 434 -12.47 -31.10 11.06
C LEU A 434 -13.56 -30.12 11.56
N ALA A 435 -13.28 -29.37 12.62
CA ALA A 435 -14.20 -28.35 13.14
C ALA A 435 -14.51 -27.26 12.10
N ALA A 436 -13.47 -26.76 11.42
CA ALA A 436 -13.63 -25.77 10.36
C ALA A 436 -14.45 -26.29 9.18
N SER A 437 -14.23 -27.56 8.77
CA SER A 437 -15.00 -28.23 7.71
C SER A 437 -16.47 -28.38 8.07
N ARG A 438 -16.78 -28.76 9.33
CA ARG A 438 -18.16 -28.83 9.84
C ARG A 438 -18.88 -27.49 9.78
N LEU A 439 -18.21 -26.41 10.22
CA LEU A 439 -18.75 -25.05 10.16
C LEU A 439 -19.03 -24.62 8.69
N LYS A 440 -18.09 -24.90 7.79
CA LYS A 440 -18.24 -24.60 6.36
C LYS A 440 -19.34 -25.44 5.70
N ASN A 441 -19.55 -26.67 6.17
CA ASN A 441 -20.66 -27.55 5.73
C ASN A 441 -22.03 -27.16 6.31
N GLY A 442 -22.13 -26.04 7.03
CA GLY A 442 -23.39 -25.53 7.57
C GLY A 442 -23.80 -26.11 8.93
N GLU A 443 -22.93 -26.85 9.61
CA GLU A 443 -23.22 -27.28 10.96
C GLU A 443 -23.39 -26.10 11.91
N LYS A 444 -24.39 -26.17 12.80
CA LYS A 444 -24.61 -25.10 13.77
C LYS A 444 -23.37 -24.94 14.66
N TRP A 445 -22.88 -23.71 14.81
CA TRP A 445 -21.67 -23.36 15.55
C TRP A 445 -21.68 -23.88 17.00
N ILE A 446 -22.86 -23.97 17.66
CA ILE A 446 -23.02 -24.52 19.01
C ILE A 446 -22.50 -25.96 19.10
N LYS A 447 -22.72 -26.79 18.06
CA LYS A 447 -22.25 -28.18 18.01
C LYS A 447 -20.74 -28.28 17.81
N THR A 448 -20.11 -27.25 17.22
CA THR A 448 -18.66 -27.26 16.92
C THR A 448 -17.82 -26.72 18.10
N ILE A 449 -18.41 -25.87 18.96
CA ILE A 449 -17.70 -25.32 20.13
C ILE A 449 -17.06 -26.41 21.01
N PRO A 450 -17.75 -27.50 21.40
CA PRO A 450 -17.15 -28.55 22.23
C PRO A 450 -15.86 -29.12 21.65
N LEU A 451 -15.83 -29.37 20.34
CA LEU A 451 -14.64 -29.87 19.66
C LEU A 451 -13.49 -28.86 19.71
N LEU A 452 -13.76 -27.57 19.45
CA LEU A 452 -12.75 -26.51 19.54
C LEU A 452 -12.24 -26.34 20.98
N THR A 453 -13.11 -26.43 21.97
CA THR A 453 -12.72 -26.37 23.39
C THR A 453 -11.87 -27.59 23.78
N GLN A 454 -12.26 -28.79 23.31
CA GLN A 454 -11.49 -30.02 23.53
C GLN A 454 -10.05 -29.88 23.01
N ILE A 455 -9.85 -29.25 21.85
CA ILE A 455 -8.50 -29.04 21.30
C ILE A 455 -7.68 -28.18 22.27
N GLN A 456 -8.24 -27.09 22.80
CA GLN A 456 -7.53 -26.20 23.74
C GLN A 456 -7.18 -26.88 25.05
N THR A 457 -8.09 -27.71 25.58
CA THR A 457 -7.86 -28.39 26.87
C THR A 457 -6.93 -29.58 26.77
N ALA A 458 -6.99 -30.34 25.67
CA ALA A 458 -6.19 -31.57 25.48
C ALA A 458 -4.80 -31.30 24.88
N PHE A 459 -4.60 -30.20 24.13
CA PHE A 459 -3.37 -29.95 23.41
C PHE A 459 -2.87 -28.50 23.57
N PRO A 460 -2.69 -28.00 24.78
CA PRO A 460 -2.30 -26.60 25.05
C PRO A 460 -0.96 -26.27 24.39
N GLY A 461 -0.84 -25.09 23.81
CA GLY A 461 0.37 -24.61 23.13
C GLY A 461 0.60 -25.18 21.73
N SER A 462 -0.25 -26.09 21.26
CA SER A 462 -0.17 -26.65 19.91
C SER A 462 -0.67 -25.64 18.85
N VAL A 463 -0.31 -25.87 17.58
CA VAL A 463 -0.86 -25.11 16.44
C VAL A 463 -2.39 -25.22 16.40
N GLY A 464 -2.93 -26.40 16.69
CA GLY A 464 -4.37 -26.62 16.77
C GLY A 464 -5.06 -25.82 17.86
N ASP A 465 -4.44 -25.72 19.05
CA ASP A 465 -4.92 -24.93 20.16
C ASP A 465 -5.06 -23.44 19.78
N TYR A 466 -3.99 -22.81 19.30
CA TYR A 466 -4.06 -21.40 18.88
C TYR A 466 -5.09 -21.19 17.77
N ARG A 467 -5.23 -22.12 16.84
CA ARG A 467 -6.26 -22.09 15.80
C ARG A 467 -7.68 -22.16 16.37
N ALA A 468 -7.88 -23.08 17.28
CA ALA A 468 -9.17 -23.25 17.98
C ALA A 468 -9.51 -21.99 18.78
N GLY A 469 -8.53 -21.41 19.48
CA GLY A 469 -8.67 -20.17 20.22
C GLY A 469 -9.10 -18.99 19.34
N ILE A 470 -8.43 -18.77 18.20
CA ILE A 470 -8.81 -17.74 17.23
C ILE A 470 -10.25 -17.97 16.76
N LYS A 471 -10.59 -19.21 16.35
CA LYS A 471 -11.93 -19.54 15.83
C LYS A 471 -13.03 -19.41 16.88
N LEU A 472 -12.77 -19.81 18.12
CA LEU A 472 -13.72 -19.63 19.24
C LEU A 472 -13.97 -18.16 19.52
N THR A 473 -12.92 -17.33 19.50
CA THR A 473 -13.03 -15.88 19.65
C THR A 473 -13.82 -15.27 18.50
N ASP A 474 -13.54 -15.65 17.22
CA ASP A 474 -14.32 -15.26 16.05
C ASP A 474 -15.82 -15.51 16.24
N ILE A 475 -16.16 -16.75 16.64
CA ILE A 475 -17.56 -17.17 16.83
C ILE A 475 -18.22 -16.39 17.96
N LYS A 476 -17.58 -16.34 19.14
CA LYS A 476 -18.14 -15.71 20.35
C LYS A 476 -18.33 -14.21 20.13
N PHE A 477 -17.36 -13.53 19.52
CA PHE A 477 -17.43 -12.10 19.20
C PHE A 477 -18.55 -11.80 18.18
N LEU A 478 -18.57 -12.50 17.04
CA LEU A 478 -19.57 -12.27 16.00
C LEU A 478 -20.99 -12.60 16.47
N ARG A 479 -21.17 -13.47 17.44
CA ARG A 479 -22.44 -13.82 18.08
C ARG A 479 -22.79 -12.98 19.31
N LYS A 480 -21.97 -11.95 19.63
CA LYS A 480 -22.15 -11.07 20.78
C LYS A 480 -22.15 -11.80 22.14
N ILE A 481 -21.51 -12.96 22.22
CA ILE A 481 -21.30 -13.72 23.48
C ILE A 481 -20.10 -13.14 24.23
N MET A 482 -19.18 -12.54 23.52
CA MET A 482 -17.96 -11.92 24.04
C MET A 482 -17.98 -10.44 23.70
N THR A 483 -17.56 -9.58 24.64
CA THR A 483 -17.43 -8.14 24.39
C THR A 483 -16.21 -7.87 23.47
N PRO A 484 -16.14 -6.71 22.83
CA PRO A 484 -14.96 -6.35 22.04
C PRO A 484 -13.67 -6.39 22.86
N GLU A 485 -13.69 -5.95 24.12
CA GLU A 485 -12.54 -5.96 25.02
C GLU A 485 -12.05 -7.38 25.31
N GLN A 486 -12.97 -8.28 25.60
CA GLN A 486 -12.66 -9.70 25.83
C GLN A 486 -12.08 -10.35 24.57
N ALA A 487 -12.65 -10.02 23.40
CA ALA A 487 -12.18 -10.55 22.13
C ALA A 487 -10.78 -10.02 21.78
N ALA A 488 -10.55 -8.71 21.94
CA ALA A 488 -9.24 -8.10 21.73
C ALA A 488 -8.18 -8.71 22.67
N SER A 489 -8.50 -8.86 23.97
CA SER A 489 -7.60 -9.50 24.93
C SER A 489 -7.29 -10.96 24.55
N SER A 490 -8.29 -11.73 24.11
CA SER A 490 -8.09 -13.12 23.68
C SER A 490 -7.18 -13.21 22.45
N TYR A 491 -7.39 -12.37 21.43
CA TYR A 491 -6.51 -12.32 20.26
C TYR A 491 -5.10 -11.85 20.63
N GLY A 492 -4.98 -10.83 21.50
CA GLY A 492 -3.69 -10.32 21.96
C GLY A 492 -2.86 -11.38 22.66
N GLN A 493 -3.47 -12.18 23.55
CA GLN A 493 -2.80 -13.30 24.21
C GLN A 493 -2.28 -14.33 23.18
N ILE A 494 -3.11 -14.74 22.23
CA ILE A 494 -2.69 -15.66 21.17
C ILE A 494 -1.57 -15.02 20.31
N GLY A 495 -1.67 -13.73 19.99
CA GLY A 495 -0.66 -12.99 19.27
C GLY A 495 0.71 -12.93 19.96
N MET A 496 0.73 -12.99 21.29
CA MET A 496 1.97 -13.04 22.08
C MET A 496 2.53 -14.47 22.20
N GLN A 497 1.67 -15.46 22.39
CA GLN A 497 2.06 -16.82 22.75
C GLN A 497 2.32 -17.75 21.56
N ALA A 498 1.60 -17.55 20.44
CA ALA A 498 1.69 -18.45 19.31
C ALA A 498 3.12 -18.52 18.73
N ASN A 499 3.63 -19.72 18.51
CA ASN A 499 4.97 -19.96 17.98
C ASN A 499 5.06 -19.76 16.45
N ARG A 500 3.94 -19.84 15.72
CA ARG A 500 3.88 -19.64 14.27
C ARG A 500 3.62 -18.19 13.91
N LYS A 501 4.52 -17.59 13.11
CA LYS A 501 4.44 -16.19 12.70
C LYS A 501 3.09 -15.82 12.06
N GLN A 502 2.54 -16.71 11.23
CA GLN A 502 1.26 -16.47 10.54
C GLN A 502 0.06 -16.41 11.51
N LEU A 503 0.07 -17.24 12.57
CA LEU A 503 -0.97 -17.22 13.60
C LEU A 503 -0.89 -15.96 14.46
N ARG A 504 0.32 -15.54 14.80
CA ARG A 504 0.55 -14.29 15.53
C ARG A 504 0.03 -13.09 14.73
N GLU A 505 0.37 -13.04 13.43
CA GLU A 505 -0.10 -11.99 12.53
C GLU A 505 -1.63 -11.96 12.44
N GLU A 506 -2.28 -13.12 12.21
CA GLU A 506 -3.73 -13.23 12.14
C GLU A 506 -4.40 -12.76 13.42
N ALA A 507 -3.94 -13.22 14.59
CA ALA A 507 -4.50 -12.86 15.88
C ALA A 507 -4.39 -11.34 16.14
N LEU A 508 -3.19 -10.76 15.95
CA LEU A 508 -2.98 -9.33 16.16
C LEU A 508 -3.77 -8.44 15.17
N VAL A 509 -3.90 -8.88 13.91
CA VAL A 509 -4.73 -8.14 12.93
C VAL A 509 -6.20 -8.19 13.33
N LYS A 510 -6.71 -9.34 13.77
CA LYS A 510 -8.08 -9.46 14.27
C LYS A 510 -8.31 -8.63 15.55
N GLU A 511 -7.33 -8.56 16.46
CA GLU A 511 -7.35 -7.66 17.62
C GLU A 511 -7.52 -6.21 17.16
N ALA A 512 -6.67 -5.72 16.25
CA ALA A 512 -6.76 -4.37 15.74
C ALA A 512 -8.09 -4.07 15.03
N MET A 513 -8.66 -5.07 14.33
CA MET A 513 -9.98 -4.95 13.69
C MET A 513 -11.13 -4.89 14.69
N VAL A 514 -11.05 -5.65 15.78
CA VAL A 514 -12.03 -5.60 16.87
C VAL A 514 -11.99 -4.24 17.56
N ASP A 515 -10.79 -3.69 17.83
CA ASP A 515 -10.63 -2.34 18.37
C ASP A 515 -11.26 -1.28 17.43
N ALA A 516 -11.05 -1.40 16.11
CA ALA A 516 -11.70 -0.51 15.14
C ALA A 516 -13.24 -0.62 15.19
N LEU A 517 -13.78 -1.83 15.28
CA LEU A 517 -15.22 -2.10 15.38
C LEU A 517 -15.82 -1.61 16.70
N ALA A 518 -15.03 -1.58 17.77
CA ALA A 518 -15.37 -1.02 19.07
C ALA A 518 -15.26 0.51 19.15
N GLY A 519 -14.81 1.17 18.08
CA GLY A 519 -14.58 2.61 18.07
C GLY A 519 -13.25 3.05 18.69
N LYS A 520 -12.39 2.14 19.15
CA LYS A 520 -11.04 2.39 19.68
C LYS A 520 -10.04 2.58 18.54
N ARG A 521 -10.32 3.57 17.65
CA ARG A 521 -9.61 3.74 16.38
C ARG A 521 -8.12 4.04 16.54
N GLU A 522 -7.75 4.84 17.54
CA GLU A 522 -6.35 5.20 17.81
C GLU A 522 -5.53 3.98 18.25
N THR A 523 -6.06 3.15 19.13
CA THR A 523 -5.47 1.87 19.56
C THR A 523 -5.31 0.94 18.37
N SER A 524 -6.35 0.81 17.54
CA SER A 524 -6.34 0.02 16.30
C SER A 524 -5.22 0.44 15.36
N ILE A 525 -5.07 1.75 15.08
CA ILE A 525 -4.02 2.29 14.21
C ILE A 525 -2.64 2.01 14.80
N THR A 526 -2.45 2.23 16.09
CA THR A 526 -1.17 2.03 16.79
C THR A 526 -0.73 0.57 16.70
N LEU A 527 -1.65 -0.37 16.98
CA LEU A 527 -1.39 -1.80 16.83
C LEU A 527 -1.12 -2.20 15.37
N ALA A 528 -1.91 -1.69 14.43
CA ALA A 528 -1.72 -1.97 13.01
C ALA A 528 -0.35 -1.44 12.50
N MET A 529 0.11 -0.28 12.96
CA MET A 529 1.44 0.24 12.64
C MET A 529 2.55 -0.66 13.21
N LYS A 530 2.37 -1.19 14.43
CA LYS A 530 3.28 -2.16 15.03
C LYS A 530 3.32 -3.45 14.20
N ILE A 531 2.17 -3.98 13.80
CA ILE A 531 2.07 -5.18 12.95
C ILE A 531 2.83 -4.97 11.63
N LEU A 532 2.64 -3.85 10.93
CA LEU A 532 3.36 -3.56 9.68
C LEU A 532 4.88 -3.46 9.85
N ARG A 533 5.37 -3.10 11.02
CA ARG A 533 6.79 -3.08 11.34
C ARG A 533 7.33 -4.48 11.62
N ASP A 534 6.60 -5.25 12.44
CA ASP A 534 7.02 -6.56 12.94
C ASP A 534 6.84 -7.67 11.89
N PHE A 535 5.86 -7.51 10.97
CA PHE A 535 5.52 -8.44 9.89
C PHE A 535 5.68 -7.82 8.50
N ARG A 536 6.89 -7.32 8.15
CA ARG A 536 7.15 -6.61 6.87
C ARG A 536 6.72 -7.37 5.60
N HIS A 537 6.83 -8.69 5.62
CA HIS A 537 6.45 -9.60 4.53
C HIS A 537 5.33 -10.56 4.99
N GLY A 538 4.44 -10.07 5.85
CA GLY A 538 3.30 -10.82 6.34
C GLY A 538 2.22 -11.04 5.28
N LEU A 539 1.38 -12.02 5.50
CA LEU A 539 0.26 -12.36 4.61
C LEU A 539 -0.84 -11.30 4.65
N LEU A 540 -0.96 -10.54 5.76
CA LEU A 540 -2.04 -9.58 6.01
C LEU A 540 -1.60 -8.11 5.89
N THR A 541 -0.47 -7.88 5.21
CA THR A 541 0.06 -6.51 5.02
C THR A 541 -0.95 -5.59 4.30
N THR A 542 -1.70 -6.11 3.32
CA THR A 542 -2.72 -5.36 2.57
C THR A 542 -3.89 -4.99 3.45
N GLU A 543 -4.44 -5.95 4.20
CA GLU A 543 -5.55 -5.75 5.12
C GLU A 543 -5.18 -4.81 6.26
N THR A 544 -3.98 -4.92 6.80
CA THR A 544 -3.46 -4.04 7.86
C THR A 544 -3.30 -2.59 7.37
N LYS A 545 -2.83 -2.38 6.14
CA LYS A 545 -2.78 -1.05 5.51
C LYS A 545 -4.19 -0.51 5.28
N ALA A 546 -5.11 -1.34 4.77
CA ALA A 546 -6.52 -0.98 4.56
C ALA A 546 -7.18 -0.55 5.88
N LEU A 547 -6.90 -1.26 6.97
CA LEU A 547 -7.39 -0.91 8.31
C LEU A 547 -6.93 0.48 8.73
N ILE A 548 -5.64 0.80 8.60
CA ILE A 548 -5.10 2.13 8.92
C ILE A 548 -5.77 3.20 8.06
N ILE A 549 -5.80 3.00 6.74
CA ILE A 549 -6.35 3.98 5.79
C ILE A 549 -7.83 4.25 6.08
N SER A 550 -8.61 3.23 6.45
CA SER A 550 -10.03 3.37 6.76
C SER A 550 -10.30 4.11 8.08
N GLN A 551 -9.39 4.04 9.07
CA GLN A 551 -9.57 4.65 10.37
C GLN A 551 -8.93 6.03 10.50
N LEU A 552 -7.81 6.25 9.79
CA LEU A 552 -6.95 7.42 9.94
C LEU A 552 -7.69 8.76 9.74
N PRO A 553 -8.56 8.94 8.70
CA PRO A 553 -9.28 10.19 8.51
C PRO A 553 -10.20 10.53 9.69
N SER A 554 -10.92 9.54 10.19
CA SER A 554 -11.85 9.72 11.31
C SER A 554 -11.12 10.11 12.59
N VAL A 555 -9.97 9.49 12.89
CA VAL A 555 -9.17 9.79 14.08
C VAL A 555 -8.59 11.20 14.00
N ILE A 556 -8.02 11.58 12.86
CA ILE A 556 -7.47 12.92 12.65
C ILE A 556 -8.58 13.99 12.77
N LYS A 557 -9.74 13.77 12.11
CA LYS A 557 -10.90 14.69 12.20
C LYS A 557 -11.39 14.83 13.64
N GLU A 558 -11.46 13.73 14.38
CA GLU A 558 -11.87 13.74 15.80
C GLU A 558 -10.86 14.48 16.69
N MET A 559 -9.56 14.29 16.49
CA MET A 559 -8.51 15.02 17.20
C MET A 559 -8.59 16.52 16.94
N ILE A 560 -8.75 16.91 15.68
CA ILE A 560 -8.89 18.32 15.27
C ILE A 560 -10.15 18.94 15.88
N LYS A 561 -11.28 18.23 15.86
CA LYS A 561 -12.53 18.68 16.49
C LYS A 561 -12.40 18.89 18.00
N LYS A 562 -11.56 18.08 18.65
CA LYS A 562 -11.25 18.22 20.09
C LYS A 562 -10.14 19.24 20.38
N GLY A 563 -9.65 19.98 19.40
CA GLY A 563 -8.57 20.95 19.54
C GLY A 563 -7.17 20.33 19.73
N LYS A 564 -7.02 19.02 19.57
CA LYS A 564 -5.74 18.29 19.71
C LYS A 564 -4.93 18.38 18.39
N TYR A 565 -4.64 19.61 17.95
CA TYR A 565 -4.01 19.86 16.65
C TYR A 565 -2.62 19.23 16.52
N VAL A 566 -1.80 19.31 17.59
CA VAL A 566 -0.45 18.73 17.59
C VAL A 566 -0.50 17.20 17.41
N ASP A 567 -1.38 16.52 18.17
CA ASP A 567 -1.52 15.06 18.10
C ASP A 567 -1.98 14.60 16.72
N ALA A 568 -2.94 15.32 16.12
CA ALA A 568 -3.41 15.07 14.77
C ALA A 568 -2.27 15.17 13.72
N LEU A 569 -1.45 16.21 13.82
CA LEU A 569 -0.31 16.42 12.92
C LEU A 569 0.82 15.39 13.13
N VAL A 570 1.06 14.97 14.37
CA VAL A 570 2.03 13.90 14.70
C VAL A 570 1.55 12.57 14.11
N LEU A 571 0.27 12.24 14.27
CA LEU A 571 -0.31 11.02 13.71
C LEU A 571 -0.24 11.03 12.17
N ALA A 572 -0.54 12.16 11.53
CA ALA A 572 -0.40 12.32 10.09
C ALA A 572 1.06 12.12 9.65
N LYS A 573 2.03 12.71 10.36
CA LYS A 573 3.46 12.54 10.09
C LYS A 573 3.92 11.08 10.19
N GLN A 574 3.48 10.37 11.20
CA GLN A 574 3.81 8.94 11.38
C GLN A 574 3.28 8.08 10.23
N ASN A 575 2.14 8.49 9.65
CA ASN A 575 1.46 7.80 8.55
C ASN A 575 1.67 8.47 7.18
N ARG A 576 2.67 9.34 7.02
CA ARG A 576 2.94 10.14 5.81
C ARG A 576 2.95 9.34 4.50
N ARG A 577 3.36 8.06 4.55
CA ARG A 577 3.39 7.15 3.39
C ARG A 577 2.03 6.96 2.71
N PHE A 578 0.94 7.03 3.47
CA PHE A 578 -0.41 6.90 2.91
C PHE A 578 -0.87 8.17 2.22
N PHE A 579 -0.49 9.34 2.74
CA PHE A 579 -0.72 10.62 2.10
C PHE A 579 0.05 10.74 0.78
N ALA A 580 1.32 10.32 0.78
CA ALA A 580 2.19 10.36 -0.38
C ALA A 580 1.65 9.56 -1.58
N ARG A 581 0.85 8.53 -1.32
CA ARG A 581 0.24 7.66 -2.35
C ARG A 581 -1.13 8.13 -2.83
N GLY A 582 -1.67 9.19 -2.25
CA GLY A 582 -3.01 9.70 -2.60
C GLY A 582 -4.15 8.72 -2.29
N TRP A 583 -3.97 7.83 -1.31
CA TRP A 583 -5.01 6.89 -0.89
C TRP A 583 -6.03 7.51 0.06
N LEU A 584 -5.72 8.69 0.60
CA LEU A 584 -6.59 9.44 1.50
C LEU A 584 -7.29 10.57 0.76
N GLU A 585 -8.48 10.92 1.21
CA GLU A 585 -9.30 11.96 0.62
C GLU A 585 -8.67 13.36 0.79
N THR A 586 -8.86 14.22 -0.21
CA THR A 586 -8.36 15.62 -0.20
C THR A 586 -8.90 16.41 0.98
N GLU A 587 -10.13 16.10 1.43
CA GLU A 587 -10.75 16.76 2.59
C GLU A 587 -9.90 16.66 3.86
N LEU A 588 -9.24 15.50 4.08
CA LEU A 588 -8.32 15.34 5.21
C LEU A 588 -7.13 16.29 5.17
N LEU A 589 -6.67 16.65 3.97
CA LEU A 589 -5.60 17.65 3.80
C LEU A 589 -6.07 19.05 4.21
N PHE A 590 -7.32 19.41 3.91
CA PHE A 590 -7.91 20.66 4.41
C PHE A 590 -7.96 20.68 5.94
N ASP A 591 -8.37 19.60 6.58
CA ASP A 591 -8.39 19.47 8.04
C ASP A 591 -6.99 19.63 8.65
N LEU A 592 -5.96 19.02 8.03
CA LEU A 592 -4.57 19.18 8.48
C LEU A 592 -4.01 20.58 8.25
N ALA A 593 -4.36 21.24 7.14
CA ALA A 593 -3.99 22.61 6.88
C ALA A 593 -4.62 23.54 7.93
N HIS A 594 -5.89 23.33 8.25
CA HIS A 594 -6.58 24.05 9.32
C HIS A 594 -5.93 23.83 10.68
N ALA A 595 -5.50 22.60 11.00
CA ALA A 595 -4.76 22.34 12.25
C ALA A 595 -3.45 23.15 12.32
N TYR A 596 -2.72 23.29 11.20
CA TYR A 596 -1.54 24.17 11.15
C TYR A 596 -1.89 25.64 11.36
N GLU A 597 -3.01 26.12 10.77
CA GLU A 597 -3.50 27.49 10.94
C GLU A 597 -3.82 27.80 12.39
N GLN A 598 -4.51 26.90 13.10
CA GLN A 598 -4.86 27.04 14.51
C GLN A 598 -3.62 27.13 15.42
N LEU A 599 -2.50 26.54 15.00
CA LEU A 599 -1.20 26.67 15.69
C LEU A 599 -0.37 27.87 15.24
N GLY A 600 -0.91 28.73 14.34
CA GLY A 600 -0.18 29.87 13.78
C GLY A 600 0.92 29.48 12.78
N ALA A 601 1.00 28.21 12.38
CA ALA A 601 2.01 27.69 11.46
C ALA A 601 1.59 27.88 9.99
N TYR A 602 1.29 29.14 9.60
CA TYR A 602 0.76 29.48 8.28
C TYR A 602 1.65 29.06 7.12
N ASP A 603 2.99 29.07 7.30
CA ASP A 603 3.90 28.55 6.26
C ASP A 603 3.64 27.08 5.96
N ARG A 604 3.39 26.26 6.98
CA ARG A 604 3.07 24.83 6.82
C ARG A 604 1.69 24.61 6.24
N ALA A 605 0.69 25.39 6.70
CA ALA A 605 -0.65 25.36 6.12
C ALA A 605 -0.60 25.69 4.62
N GLY A 606 0.11 26.75 4.25
CA GLY A 606 0.31 27.15 2.86
C GLY A 606 0.91 26.05 1.98
N ARG A 607 1.86 25.26 2.49
CA ARG A 607 2.43 24.12 1.77
C ARG A 607 1.41 23.01 1.54
N VAL A 608 0.52 22.75 2.49
CA VAL A 608 -0.56 21.77 2.33
C VAL A 608 -1.57 22.24 1.29
N TYR A 609 -2.00 23.50 1.35
CA TYR A 609 -2.90 24.08 0.35
C TYR A 609 -2.28 24.08 -1.06
N GLN A 610 -0.99 24.40 -1.16
CA GLN A 610 -0.27 24.31 -2.43
C GLN A 610 -0.34 22.88 -3.00
N TYR A 611 -0.13 21.87 -2.17
CA TYR A 611 -0.25 20.48 -2.62
C TYR A 611 -1.68 20.15 -3.07
N ILE A 612 -2.70 20.64 -2.37
CA ILE A 612 -4.09 20.46 -2.81
C ILE A 612 -4.31 21.11 -4.17
N LEU A 613 -3.80 22.32 -4.40
CA LEU A 613 -3.88 23.00 -5.68
C LEU A 613 -3.21 22.23 -6.82
N ASP A 614 -2.15 21.47 -6.52
CA ASP A 614 -1.42 20.66 -7.50
C ASP A 614 -2.14 19.35 -7.85
N VAL A 615 -2.88 18.75 -6.92
CA VAL A 615 -3.48 17.42 -7.11
C VAL A 615 -4.99 17.43 -7.35
N ALA A 616 -5.70 18.43 -6.81
CA ALA A 616 -7.15 18.56 -6.94
C ALA A 616 -7.53 19.29 -8.23
N THR A 617 -8.77 19.07 -8.67
CA THR A 617 -9.34 19.70 -9.85
C THR A 617 -10.71 20.30 -9.55
N GLY A 618 -11.14 21.27 -10.34
CA GLY A 618 -12.48 21.86 -10.27
C GLY A 618 -12.77 22.50 -8.93
N ARG A 619 -13.87 22.10 -8.28
CA ARG A 619 -14.38 22.73 -7.08
C ARG A 619 -13.48 22.59 -5.85
N GLU A 620 -12.77 21.48 -5.72
CA GLU A 620 -11.83 21.30 -4.61
C GLU A 620 -10.61 22.22 -4.75
N GLN A 621 -10.13 22.39 -5.98
CA GLN A 621 -9.05 23.32 -6.28
C GLN A 621 -9.47 24.75 -5.95
N GLU A 622 -10.69 25.17 -6.32
CA GLU A 622 -11.22 26.49 -5.97
C GLU A 622 -11.22 26.75 -4.47
N LYS A 623 -11.69 25.78 -3.68
CA LYS A 623 -11.73 25.88 -2.21
C LYS A 623 -10.35 26.07 -1.58
N ALA A 624 -9.27 25.61 -2.20
CA ALA A 624 -7.92 25.71 -1.65
C ALA A 624 -7.26 27.07 -1.90
N TYR A 625 -7.71 27.85 -2.88
CA TYR A 625 -7.09 29.14 -3.23
C TYR A 625 -7.20 30.17 -2.11
N VAL A 626 -8.39 30.38 -1.56
CA VAL A 626 -8.61 31.42 -0.54
C VAL A 626 -7.79 31.16 0.71
N PRO A 627 -7.80 29.96 1.31
CA PRO A 627 -6.93 29.62 2.44
C PRO A 627 -5.43 29.73 2.09
N MET A 628 -5.03 29.33 0.89
CA MET A 628 -3.65 29.49 0.43
C MET A 628 -3.22 30.96 0.41
N ILE A 629 -4.04 31.83 -0.17
CA ILE A 629 -3.79 33.29 -0.24
C ILE A 629 -3.73 33.90 1.16
N LYS A 630 -4.62 33.48 2.08
CA LYS A 630 -4.59 33.90 3.48
C LYS A 630 -3.30 33.46 4.18
N ALA A 631 -2.88 32.23 3.98
CA ALA A 631 -1.64 31.72 4.55
C ALA A 631 -0.42 32.51 4.05
N LEU A 632 -0.38 32.83 2.76
CA LEU A 632 0.67 33.67 2.17
C LEU A 632 0.66 35.10 2.73
N TYR A 633 -0.51 35.70 2.90
CA TYR A 633 -0.65 37.01 3.51
C TYR A 633 -0.12 37.00 4.95
N ASN A 634 -0.49 36.02 5.77
CA ASN A 634 -0.05 35.90 7.15
C ASN A 634 1.44 35.61 7.30
N THR A 635 2.08 35.03 6.30
CA THR A 635 3.54 34.79 6.25
C THR A 635 4.34 35.93 5.62
N GLY A 636 3.68 37.04 5.24
CA GLY A 636 4.33 38.22 4.63
C GLY A 636 4.80 38.00 3.18
N ARG A 637 4.29 36.96 2.51
CA ARG A 637 4.65 36.65 1.11
C ARG A 637 3.68 37.41 0.16
N PHE A 638 3.75 38.75 0.22
CA PHE A 638 2.80 39.63 -0.49
C PHE A 638 2.91 39.54 -2.00
N ASP A 639 4.10 39.30 -2.54
CA ASP A 639 4.38 39.00 -3.95
C ASP A 639 3.51 37.82 -4.45
N LEU A 640 3.44 36.76 -3.68
CA LEU A 640 2.67 35.57 -4.01
C LEU A 640 1.17 35.77 -3.85
N VAL A 641 0.74 36.61 -2.90
CA VAL A 641 -0.69 36.94 -2.76
C VAL A 641 -1.21 37.56 -4.04
N GLU A 642 -0.45 38.48 -4.64
CA GLU A 642 -0.83 39.12 -5.91
C GLU A 642 -0.91 38.12 -7.06
N ASP A 643 0.10 37.29 -7.21
CA ASP A 643 0.15 36.26 -8.26
C ASP A 643 -0.98 35.23 -8.15
N TYR A 644 -1.19 34.67 -6.96
CA TYR A 644 -2.26 33.69 -6.75
C TYR A 644 -3.64 34.32 -6.88
N GLY A 645 -3.78 35.59 -6.45
CA GLY A 645 -4.99 36.37 -6.63
C GLY A 645 -5.34 36.56 -8.10
N ASN A 646 -4.38 36.96 -8.93
CA ASN A 646 -4.56 37.09 -10.38
C ASN A 646 -4.99 35.78 -11.05
N GLN A 647 -4.36 34.70 -10.67
CA GLN A 647 -4.71 33.37 -11.19
C GLN A 647 -6.11 32.93 -10.74
N TYR A 648 -6.49 33.23 -9.51
CA TYR A 648 -7.83 32.97 -9.02
C TYR A 648 -8.90 33.68 -9.84
N PHE A 649 -8.70 34.98 -10.12
CA PHE A 649 -9.63 35.75 -10.94
C PHE A 649 -9.75 35.25 -12.37
N SER A 650 -8.65 34.82 -12.95
CA SER A 650 -8.64 34.21 -14.29
C SER A 650 -9.37 32.87 -14.35
N ARG A 651 -9.19 32.04 -13.35
CA ARG A 651 -9.75 30.65 -13.33
C ARG A 651 -11.21 30.60 -12.85
N PHE A 652 -11.58 31.47 -11.90
CA PHE A 652 -12.88 31.44 -11.24
C PHE A 652 -13.59 32.82 -11.33
N PRO A 653 -13.94 33.26 -12.53
CA PRO A 653 -14.51 34.60 -12.74
C PRO A 653 -15.84 34.83 -12.01
N ASN A 654 -16.60 33.77 -11.73
CA ASN A 654 -17.93 33.81 -11.11
C ASN A 654 -17.93 33.34 -9.65
N SER A 655 -16.78 33.19 -9.02
CA SER A 655 -16.72 32.71 -7.64
C SER A 655 -17.26 33.71 -6.63
N PRO A 656 -18.02 33.28 -5.62
CA PRO A 656 -18.50 34.16 -4.54
C PRO A 656 -17.37 34.72 -3.68
N ALA A 657 -16.22 34.06 -3.63
CA ALA A 657 -15.05 34.47 -2.82
C ALA A 657 -14.18 35.54 -3.49
N ARG A 658 -14.55 36.04 -4.68
CA ARG A 658 -13.78 37.07 -5.40
C ARG A 658 -13.55 38.32 -4.55
N ALA A 659 -14.56 38.78 -3.82
CA ALA A 659 -14.45 39.98 -2.97
C ALA A 659 -13.40 39.79 -1.87
N GLU A 660 -13.35 38.62 -1.26
CA GLU A 660 -12.37 38.26 -0.22
C GLU A 660 -10.93 38.23 -0.76
N VAL A 661 -10.72 37.55 -1.89
CA VAL A 661 -9.40 37.52 -2.55
C VAL A 661 -8.96 38.90 -3.00
N TYR A 662 -9.87 39.71 -3.53
CA TYR A 662 -9.58 41.07 -3.93
C TYR A 662 -9.11 41.91 -2.73
N LEU A 663 -9.81 41.83 -1.60
CA LEU A 663 -9.45 42.54 -0.38
C LEU A 663 -8.08 42.13 0.13
N LEU A 664 -7.75 40.82 0.09
CA LEU A 664 -6.43 40.31 0.49
C LEU A 664 -5.31 40.84 -0.41
N ARG A 665 -5.54 40.95 -1.72
CA ARG A 665 -4.60 41.59 -2.65
C ARG A 665 -4.33 43.05 -2.31
N VAL A 666 -5.39 43.83 -2.12
CA VAL A 666 -5.26 45.23 -1.75
C VAL A 666 -4.46 45.40 -0.45
N LYS A 667 -4.82 44.65 0.59
CA LYS A 667 -4.11 44.64 1.89
C LYS A 667 -2.66 44.18 1.78
N ALA A 668 -2.36 43.21 0.91
CA ALA A 668 -1.01 42.72 0.68
C ALA A 668 -0.13 43.79 0.01
N LEU A 669 -0.64 44.50 -1.00
CA LEU A 669 0.03 45.62 -1.68
C LEU A 669 0.29 46.77 -0.70
N GLU A 670 -0.70 47.10 0.13
CA GLU A 670 -0.56 48.13 1.18
C GLU A 670 0.57 47.77 2.16
N LYS A 671 0.54 46.54 2.69
CA LYS A 671 1.57 46.04 3.63
C LYS A 671 2.94 45.90 2.98
N ALA A 672 3.03 45.60 1.71
CA ALA A 672 4.27 45.58 0.94
C ALA A 672 4.84 47.00 0.67
N GLY A 673 4.10 48.07 1.00
CA GLY A 673 4.52 49.43 0.75
C GLY A 673 4.23 49.92 -0.68
N ASP A 674 3.67 49.07 -1.56
CA ASP A 674 3.28 49.48 -2.93
C ASP A 674 1.87 50.11 -2.97
N THR A 675 1.76 51.23 -2.32
CA THR A 675 0.51 52.01 -2.27
C THR A 675 0.02 52.38 -3.68
N LYS A 676 0.95 52.61 -4.63
CA LYS A 676 0.58 52.96 -6.01
C LYS A 676 -0.14 51.81 -6.72
N ALA A 677 0.33 50.57 -6.54
CA ALA A 677 -0.34 49.40 -7.09
C ALA A 677 -1.68 49.12 -6.41
N ALA A 678 -1.75 49.27 -5.08
CA ALA A 678 -3.01 49.16 -4.34
C ALA A 678 -4.08 50.15 -4.84
N LEU A 679 -3.69 51.40 -5.08
CA LEU A 679 -4.60 52.42 -5.59
C LEU A 679 -5.04 52.11 -7.04
N ARG A 680 -4.12 51.65 -7.91
CA ARG A 680 -4.49 51.26 -9.29
C ARG A 680 -5.49 50.09 -9.26
N LEU A 681 -5.27 49.11 -8.43
CA LEU A 681 -6.19 47.96 -8.26
C LEU A 681 -7.58 48.45 -7.83
N LEU A 682 -7.67 49.37 -6.86
CA LEU A 682 -8.93 49.94 -6.37
C LEU A 682 -9.66 50.86 -7.40
N GLU A 683 -8.97 51.32 -8.42
CA GLU A 683 -9.52 52.14 -9.51
C GLU A 683 -10.06 51.30 -10.68
N GLU A 684 -9.88 49.98 -10.68
CA GLU A 684 -10.38 49.08 -11.73
C GLU A 684 -11.92 49.15 -11.86
N ALA A 685 -12.42 49.17 -13.11
CA ALA A 685 -13.85 49.26 -13.40
C ALA A 685 -14.68 48.09 -12.89
N HIS A 686 -14.08 46.91 -12.81
CA HIS A 686 -14.74 45.64 -12.40
C HIS A 686 -14.46 45.25 -10.93
N ARG A 687 -14.14 46.20 -10.08
CA ARG A 687 -13.94 45.98 -8.66
C ARG A 687 -15.18 45.38 -8.01
N PRO A 688 -15.05 44.30 -7.24
CA PRO A 688 -16.17 43.71 -6.50
C PRO A 688 -16.78 44.71 -5.51
N THR A 689 -18.11 44.71 -5.38
CA THR A 689 -18.80 45.52 -4.39
C THR A 689 -18.84 44.77 -3.07
N ASN A 690 -18.14 45.28 -2.05
CA ASN A 690 -18.08 44.68 -0.70
C ASN A 690 -17.78 45.81 0.32
N PRO A 691 -18.45 45.82 1.48
CA PRO A 691 -18.23 46.83 2.51
C PRO A 691 -16.78 47.02 2.95
N ASP A 692 -16.05 45.95 3.12
CA ASP A 692 -14.65 45.97 3.56
C ASP A 692 -13.70 46.51 2.49
N ILE A 693 -14.01 46.25 1.21
CA ILE A 693 -13.25 46.79 0.09
C ILE A 693 -13.51 48.31 0.02
N GLU A 694 -14.75 48.75 0.14
CA GLU A 694 -15.11 50.17 0.11
C GLU A 694 -14.48 50.94 1.30
N LYS A 695 -14.48 50.32 2.49
CA LYS A 695 -13.82 50.87 3.68
C LYS A 695 -12.31 51.01 3.48
N THR A 696 -11.66 49.96 2.97
CA THR A 696 -10.22 49.98 2.67
C THR A 696 -9.89 51.02 1.59
N ALA A 697 -10.69 51.07 0.53
CA ALA A 697 -10.52 52.06 -0.53
C ALA A 697 -10.65 53.49 -0.03
N ALA A 698 -11.69 53.80 0.78
CA ALA A 698 -11.92 55.13 1.36
C ALA A 698 -10.73 55.57 2.21
N ARG A 699 -10.20 54.68 3.08
CA ARG A 699 -9.01 54.96 3.90
C ARG A 699 -7.75 55.21 3.08
N LEU A 700 -7.48 54.37 2.06
CA LEU A 700 -6.31 54.53 1.20
C LEU A 700 -6.38 55.81 0.36
N PHE A 701 -7.52 56.13 -0.26
CA PHE A 701 -7.70 57.39 -0.99
C PHE A 701 -7.59 58.59 -0.08
N PHE A 702 -8.14 58.52 1.15
CA PHE A 702 -8.04 59.54 2.15
C PHE A 702 -6.60 59.81 2.56
N ASN A 703 -5.85 58.74 2.92
CA ASN A 703 -4.45 58.87 3.36
C ASN A 703 -3.52 59.41 2.26
N GLN A 704 -3.92 59.27 1.01
CA GLN A 704 -3.18 59.81 -0.14
C GLN A 704 -3.71 61.17 -0.64
N GLY A 705 -4.59 61.82 0.12
CA GLY A 705 -5.12 63.15 -0.21
C GLY A 705 -6.02 63.18 -1.45
N ARG A 706 -6.53 62.02 -1.90
CA ARG A 706 -7.41 61.92 -3.09
C ARG A 706 -8.86 62.23 -2.73
N TRP A 707 -9.12 63.40 -2.17
CA TRP A 707 -10.39 63.81 -1.55
C TRP A 707 -11.59 63.59 -2.47
N GLN A 708 -11.48 63.98 -3.74
CA GLN A 708 -12.59 63.84 -4.68
C GLN A 708 -12.99 62.38 -4.91
N LYS A 709 -12.03 61.46 -4.88
CA LYS A 709 -12.32 60.00 -5.01
C LYS A 709 -13.03 59.46 -3.78
N VAL A 710 -12.62 59.88 -2.58
CA VAL A 710 -13.33 59.55 -1.33
C VAL A 710 -14.77 60.03 -1.39
N ILE A 711 -15.00 61.31 -1.80
CA ILE A 711 -16.33 61.87 -1.90
C ILE A 711 -17.20 61.08 -2.88
N THR A 712 -16.70 60.82 -4.08
CA THR A 712 -17.42 60.03 -5.08
C THR A 712 -17.76 58.65 -4.55
N LEU A 713 -16.78 57.95 -3.91
CA LEU A 713 -16.97 56.62 -3.38
C LEU A 713 -18.04 56.56 -2.27
N LEU A 714 -17.97 57.51 -1.31
CA LEU A 714 -18.86 57.51 -0.15
C LEU A 714 -20.23 58.13 -0.40
N THR A 715 -20.43 58.83 -1.52
CA THR A 715 -21.73 59.36 -1.95
C THR A 715 -22.47 58.48 -2.97
N ASP A 716 -21.82 57.44 -3.51
CA ASP A 716 -22.47 56.53 -4.46
C ASP A 716 -23.47 55.61 -3.75
N LYS A 717 -24.77 55.92 -3.91
CA LYS A 717 -25.86 55.14 -3.29
C LYS A 717 -25.93 53.67 -3.74
N LYS A 718 -25.38 53.31 -4.89
CA LYS A 718 -25.39 51.96 -5.42
C LYS A 718 -24.34 51.05 -4.73
N ARG A 719 -23.30 51.63 -4.14
CA ARG A 719 -22.21 50.94 -3.46
C ARG A 719 -22.25 51.06 -1.93
N LEU A 720 -23.24 51.74 -1.40
CA LEU A 720 -23.37 52.04 0.03
C LEU A 720 -23.85 50.82 0.82
N SER A 721 -22.89 50.05 1.33
CA SER A 721 -23.13 48.95 2.26
C SER A 721 -22.44 49.17 3.62
N TRP A 722 -21.70 50.26 3.79
CA TRP A 722 -20.99 50.60 5.00
C TRP A 722 -21.52 51.90 5.60
N THR A 723 -21.88 51.91 6.88
CA THR A 723 -22.41 53.03 7.67
C THR A 723 -21.57 53.17 8.96
N GLY A 724 -21.69 54.33 9.59
CA GLY A 724 -21.06 54.59 10.88
C GLY A 724 -20.16 55.83 10.90
N ALA A 725 -19.77 56.28 12.09
CA ALA A 725 -19.02 57.50 12.36
C ALA A 725 -17.72 57.63 11.58
N GLU A 726 -16.97 56.56 11.40
CA GLU A 726 -15.72 56.57 10.62
C GLU A 726 -15.97 56.94 9.14
N ARG A 727 -17.03 56.35 8.54
CA ARG A 727 -17.41 56.70 7.17
C ARG A 727 -17.76 58.15 7.00
N ASP A 728 -18.60 58.67 7.92
CA ASP A 728 -19.06 60.07 7.91
C ASP A 728 -17.88 60.99 8.17
N TYR A 729 -16.92 60.61 9.03
CA TYR A 729 -15.68 61.35 9.26
C TYR A 729 -14.83 61.45 7.96
N LEU A 730 -14.54 60.32 7.31
CA LEU A 730 -13.77 60.34 6.07
C LEU A 730 -14.44 61.19 4.98
N LEU A 731 -15.77 61.13 4.88
CA LEU A 731 -16.54 61.94 3.95
C LEU A 731 -16.48 63.42 4.32
N ALA A 732 -16.75 63.77 5.56
CA ALA A 732 -16.76 65.15 6.04
C ALA A 732 -15.39 65.84 5.88
N GLU A 733 -14.32 65.16 6.29
CA GLU A 733 -12.98 65.71 6.15
C GLU A 733 -12.55 65.84 4.68
N SER A 734 -12.92 64.87 3.83
CA SER A 734 -12.65 64.93 2.40
C SER A 734 -13.41 66.08 1.72
N LEU A 735 -14.67 66.38 2.13
CA LEU A 735 -15.45 67.51 1.68
C LEU A 735 -14.82 68.81 2.14
N PHE A 736 -14.30 68.86 3.37
CA PHE A 736 -13.59 69.99 3.90
C PHE A 736 -12.33 70.34 3.10
N GLN A 737 -11.48 69.34 2.89
CA GLN A 737 -10.24 69.48 2.12
C GLN A 737 -10.48 69.83 0.64
N ALA A 738 -11.58 69.36 0.06
CA ALA A 738 -12.04 69.73 -1.29
C ALA A 738 -12.75 71.07 -1.35
N LYS A 739 -12.79 71.86 -0.26
CA LYS A 739 -13.43 73.14 -0.11
C LYS A 739 -14.97 73.15 -0.39
N GLN A 740 -15.59 71.90 -0.31
CA GLN A 740 -17.07 71.79 -0.50
C GLN A 740 -17.82 72.02 0.82
N PHE A 741 -17.64 73.19 1.44
CA PHE A 741 -18.07 73.47 2.79
C PHE A 741 -19.56 73.26 3.02
N ALA A 742 -20.40 73.67 2.02
CA ALA A 742 -21.84 73.49 2.12
C ALA A 742 -22.30 72.02 2.30
N LYS A 743 -21.60 71.12 1.71
CA LYS A 743 -21.86 69.66 1.86
C LYS A 743 -21.21 69.03 3.10
N ALA A 744 -20.10 69.64 3.59
CA ALA A 744 -19.39 69.18 4.78
C ALA A 744 -20.15 69.46 6.09
N ILE A 745 -20.82 70.67 6.16
CA ILE A 745 -21.55 71.11 7.36
C ILE A 745 -22.54 70.07 7.88
N PRO A 746 -23.48 69.48 7.12
CA PRO A 746 -24.48 68.58 7.66
C PRO A 746 -23.84 67.25 8.11
N VAL A 747 -22.71 66.80 7.51
CA VAL A 747 -22.03 65.63 7.90
C VAL A 747 -21.25 65.79 9.21
N PHE A 748 -20.48 66.89 9.33
CA PHE A 748 -19.84 67.26 10.58
C PHE A 748 -20.82 67.47 11.73
N SER A 749 -22.00 68.10 11.41
CA SER A 749 -23.03 68.31 12.43
C SER A 749 -23.57 67.04 13.03
N ARG A 750 -23.67 65.97 12.26
CA ARG A 750 -24.00 64.66 12.83
C ARG A 750 -22.87 64.10 13.71
N LEU A 751 -21.61 64.22 13.26
CA LEU A 751 -20.43 63.71 13.95
C LEU A 751 -20.16 64.40 15.31
N THR A 752 -20.75 65.57 15.56
CA THR A 752 -20.64 66.26 16.91
C THR A 752 -21.32 65.45 18.02
N GLN A 753 -22.02 64.38 17.74
CA GLN A 753 -22.68 63.51 18.69
C GLN A 753 -22.09 62.06 18.67
N GLU A 754 -21.02 61.80 17.91
CA GLU A 754 -20.46 60.49 17.63
C GLU A 754 -19.03 60.42 18.13
N ASP A 755 -18.80 59.66 19.22
CA ASP A 755 -17.47 59.32 19.72
C ASP A 755 -16.72 58.40 18.71
N PRO A 756 -15.42 58.60 18.45
CA PRO A 756 -14.46 59.58 19.03
C PRO A 756 -14.29 60.87 18.22
N TYR A 757 -15.19 61.19 17.27
CA TYR A 757 -15.02 62.26 16.30
C TYR A 757 -15.68 63.59 16.74
N GLU A 758 -16.33 63.66 17.90
CA GLU A 758 -17.13 64.79 18.44
C GLU A 758 -16.36 66.11 18.44
N ASP A 759 -15.22 66.12 19.13
CA ASP A 759 -14.41 67.36 19.34
C ASP A 759 -13.80 67.83 18.02
N GLN A 760 -13.27 66.88 17.20
CA GLN A 760 -12.73 67.18 15.89
C GLN A 760 -13.80 67.75 14.96
N ALA A 761 -15.01 67.21 14.96
CA ALA A 761 -16.13 67.70 14.16
C ALA A 761 -16.57 69.04 14.56
N MET A 762 -16.61 69.35 15.87
CA MET A 762 -16.89 70.68 16.39
C MET A 762 -15.85 71.72 15.95
N PHE A 763 -14.59 71.35 16.02
CA PHE A 763 -13.50 72.22 15.57
C PHE A 763 -13.59 72.49 14.06
N ARG A 764 -13.78 71.46 13.21
CA ARG A 764 -13.92 71.62 11.76
C ARG A 764 -15.15 72.45 11.36
N LEU A 765 -16.27 72.29 12.08
CA LEU A 765 -17.43 73.12 11.85
C LEU A 765 -17.14 74.63 12.15
N ALA A 766 -16.41 74.92 13.20
CA ALA A 766 -16.00 76.28 13.53
C ALA A 766 -15.08 76.86 12.44
N GLU A 767 -14.06 76.07 11.98
CA GLU A 767 -13.21 76.48 10.88
C GLU A 767 -14.01 76.73 9.56
N ILE A 768 -15.01 75.88 9.25
CA ILE A 768 -15.86 76.09 8.09
C ILE A 768 -16.66 77.45 8.20
N TYR A 769 -17.21 77.69 9.37
CA TYR A 769 -17.94 79.00 9.60
C TYR A 769 -17.01 80.18 9.51
N GLU A 770 -15.78 80.10 9.98
CA GLU A 770 -14.78 81.12 9.81
C GLU A 770 -14.45 81.34 8.33
N LYS A 771 -14.06 80.28 7.57
CA LYS A 771 -13.73 80.36 6.15
C LYS A 771 -14.89 80.83 5.27
N THR A 772 -16.12 80.72 5.76
CA THR A 772 -17.33 81.16 5.03
C THR A 772 -17.86 82.54 5.52
N GLY A 773 -17.06 83.27 6.34
CA GLY A 773 -17.40 84.65 6.81
C GLY A 773 -18.43 84.70 7.95
N LYS A 774 -18.83 83.57 8.51
CA LYS A 774 -19.82 83.44 9.62
C LYS A 774 -19.13 83.49 10.98
N ARG A 775 -18.43 84.63 11.27
CA ARG A 775 -17.54 84.84 12.40
C ARG A 775 -18.21 84.55 13.77
N GLU A 776 -19.39 85.00 14.00
CA GLU A 776 -20.10 84.71 15.25
C GLU A 776 -20.41 83.22 15.49
N LYS A 777 -20.82 82.53 14.41
CA LYS A 777 -21.07 81.07 14.49
C LYS A 777 -19.79 80.29 14.72
N ALA A 778 -18.67 80.71 14.16
CA ALA A 778 -17.37 80.13 14.40
C ALA A 778 -16.93 80.27 15.86
N LEU A 779 -16.95 81.50 16.38
CA LEU A 779 -16.65 81.81 17.77
C LEU A 779 -17.52 81.05 18.78
N ASN A 780 -18.80 80.91 18.50
CA ASN A 780 -19.70 80.15 19.33
C ASN A 780 -19.33 78.61 19.37
N ARG A 781 -19.00 78.08 18.23
CA ARG A 781 -18.57 76.63 18.16
C ARG A 781 -17.21 76.39 18.80
N PHE A 782 -16.23 77.26 18.65
CA PHE A 782 -14.97 77.18 19.37
C PHE A 782 -15.15 77.28 20.87
N ARG A 783 -15.98 78.19 21.38
CA ARG A 783 -16.32 78.30 22.80
C ARG A 783 -17.00 77.05 23.36
N GLN A 784 -17.98 76.51 22.60
CA GLN A 784 -18.60 75.22 22.98
C GLN A 784 -17.58 74.08 23.10
N LEU A 785 -16.58 74.06 22.19
CA LEU A 785 -15.53 73.06 22.22
C LEU A 785 -14.59 73.22 23.44
N THR A 786 -14.23 74.48 23.80
CA THR A 786 -13.41 74.73 25.00
C THR A 786 -14.12 74.36 26.27
N GLU A 787 -15.43 74.58 26.36
CA GLU A 787 -16.26 74.31 27.54
C GLU A 787 -16.59 72.81 27.65
N LYS A 788 -17.04 72.17 26.57
CA LYS A 788 -17.63 70.79 26.59
C LYS A 788 -16.79 69.75 25.98
N GLY A 789 -15.70 70.03 25.26
CA GLY A 789 -14.87 69.06 24.59
C GLY A 789 -14.23 68.10 25.58
N LYS A 790 -13.96 66.89 25.09
CA LYS A 790 -13.37 65.79 25.85
C LYS A 790 -11.83 65.67 25.67
N ASP A 791 -11.31 66.04 24.49
CA ASP A 791 -9.90 66.00 24.18
C ASP A 791 -9.19 67.34 24.41
N ALA A 792 -8.21 67.34 25.35
CA ALA A 792 -7.44 68.49 25.70
C ALA A 792 -6.73 69.20 24.51
N ARG A 793 -6.36 68.40 23.47
CA ARG A 793 -5.68 68.96 22.28
C ARG A 793 -6.59 69.79 21.45
N TRP A 794 -7.84 69.38 21.22
CA TRP A 794 -8.84 70.18 20.47
C TRP A 794 -9.30 71.42 21.25
N LYS A 795 -9.40 71.30 22.55
CA LYS A 795 -9.70 72.47 23.42
C LYS A 795 -8.61 73.52 23.26
N LYS A 796 -7.34 73.14 23.40
CA LYS A 796 -6.22 74.07 23.27
C LYS A 796 -6.17 74.72 21.91
N LEU A 797 -6.37 73.96 20.82
CA LEU A 797 -6.47 74.55 19.47
C LEU A 797 -7.63 75.51 19.33
N ALA A 798 -8.81 75.21 19.88
CA ALA A 798 -9.95 76.11 19.88
C ALA A 798 -9.69 77.38 20.67
N GLU A 799 -9.01 77.37 21.82
CA GLU A 799 -8.57 78.50 22.58
C GLU A 799 -7.61 79.40 21.78
N GLU A 800 -6.67 78.81 21.08
CA GLU A 800 -5.74 79.52 20.20
C GLU A 800 -6.47 80.24 19.06
N GLU A 801 -7.40 79.58 18.39
CA GLU A 801 -8.19 80.15 17.29
C GLU A 801 -9.13 81.28 17.80
N ILE A 802 -9.73 81.17 18.98
CA ILE A 802 -10.49 82.24 19.62
C ILE A 802 -9.62 83.46 19.81
N LYS A 803 -8.40 83.31 20.30
CA LYS A 803 -7.44 84.47 20.51
C LYS A 803 -7.07 85.11 19.18
N ILE A 804 -6.75 84.30 18.16
CA ILE A 804 -6.42 84.79 16.79
C ILE A 804 -7.57 85.58 16.25
N MET A 805 -8.80 85.09 16.34
CA MET A 805 -10.02 85.78 15.88
C MET A 805 -10.30 87.10 16.67
N GLN A 806 -10.02 87.13 17.99
CA GLN A 806 -10.20 88.34 18.81
C GLN A 806 -9.17 89.38 18.49
N LEU A 807 -7.95 89.08 18.15
CA LEU A 807 -6.89 90.00 17.78
C LEU A 807 -7.08 90.62 16.38
N GLY A 808 -8.13 90.26 15.64
CA GLY A 808 -8.43 90.83 14.34
C GLY A 808 -7.44 90.42 13.24
N ILE A 809 -6.57 89.46 13.49
CA ILE A 809 -5.64 88.95 12.49
C ILE A 809 -6.41 88.10 11.50
N ASN A 810 -6.75 88.65 10.34
CA ASN A 810 -7.35 87.95 9.24
C ASN A 810 -6.24 87.09 8.59
N ASN A 811 -6.23 85.80 8.78
CA ASN A 811 -5.53 84.85 7.93
C ASN A 811 -6.29 84.71 6.59
N SER A 812 -6.29 85.77 5.77
CA SER A 812 -6.59 85.62 4.36
C SER A 812 -5.34 85.01 3.68
N PRO A 813 -5.41 83.81 3.02
CA PRO A 813 -4.33 83.43 2.16
C PRO A 813 -4.16 84.44 1.03
N ALA A 814 -2.97 85.05 0.98
CA ALA A 814 -2.59 85.95 -0.11
C ALA A 814 -2.78 85.22 -1.47
N ASP A 815 -3.39 85.91 -2.38
CA ASP A 815 -3.47 85.57 -3.79
C ASP A 815 -2.03 85.31 -4.34
N ASP A 816 -1.65 84.11 -4.54
CA ASP A 816 -0.55 83.74 -5.45
C ASP A 816 -1.12 83.47 -6.83
N GLN A 817 -1.64 84.52 -7.47
CA GLN A 817 -1.74 84.65 -8.93
C GLN A 817 -0.61 85.53 -9.37
N LYS A 818 0.56 84.88 -9.84
CA LYS A 818 1.41 85.35 -10.92
C LYS A 818 2.79 84.61 -10.77
N LYS A 819 2.96 83.45 -11.45
CA LYS A 819 3.91 83.22 -12.56
C LYS A 819 3.85 81.75 -12.99
#